data_aeaf963e68abc0ae6020374d560873e8
#
_entry.id   aeaf963e68abc0ae6020374d560873e8
#
_cell.length_a   1.000
_cell.length_b   1.000
_cell.length_c   1.000
_cell.angle_alpha   90.00
_cell.angle_beta   90.00
_cell.angle_gamma   90.00
#
_symmetry.space_group_name_H-M   'P 1'
#
loop_
_entity.id
_entity.type
_entity.pdbx_description
1 polymer ?
#
loop_
_entity_poly.entity_id
_entity_poly.type
_entity_poly.pdbx_seq_one_letter_code
_entity_poly.pdbx_strand_id
1 'polypeptide(L)'
;MFDFIRKHTKITMGLLFLLIVPSFILFGLDGYNRSSDKTPAVAKVDGREVTQTEWDRAHQREVERLRASMPSLDPKLLDSPEARYATLERLVRDRVLVAAAAKLKVGTSDQRLARELQNNPEIAGLRRPDGSLDMERYRQLLGTQGLSPEMFEANVRADLSSRQVLTGIGGSGLTSKAASDLALNAYFERREIQIANFAASEYSAKLSPTDADLEQFYKSNQNLFQAPEQANIEYVLLDTDTVKKGIEVNEADLRAYYDQNVGRLSGAEERRASHILISAAKTAPEAERQKAKAKAAELLALVRKSPDLFADLARKNSQDTGSAPGGGDLDFFARGAMVKPFEDVAFSMKKGEISDLVESDFGYHIIMLTDIKTPKQRTYEEMKPELEADVKKQQAQKKFSEIAEAFTNGVYEQADSLKPVADRLKLEVKTASGLTRTPQRGAAGPLSNPKFLNAIFSPDAIEKKRNTEAVEVAPSQLISGRVTQYTAARTRPLTEVKDVVRQRWLAARGSEDARKEGTAKLASWKAAPASAALGPSVVVSREQAQKQPPKLVEVALKADPAALPVFSGVDLGPEGYAIVKVIKVLPREQPPEAKAKQEQTQYAQWWTSAESLGYYNLLKEQFKAEIKVSKPVRATAEQQSSPDSSGSVTQ
;
A
#
# COMPACT_ATOMS: atom_id res chain seq x y z
N MET A 1 41.55 23.67 -60.40
CA MET A 1 40.81 24.05 -59.14
C MET A 1 41.53 23.61 -57.85
N PHE A 2 42.07 22.39 -57.82
CA PHE A 2 42.77 21.90 -56.62
C PHE A 2 44.08 22.60 -56.30
N ASP A 3 44.84 23.02 -57.30
CA ASP A 3 46.14 23.72 -57.14
C ASP A 3 45.98 25.13 -56.54
N PHE A 4 44.88 25.82 -56.83
CA PHE A 4 44.57 27.11 -56.23
C PHE A 4 44.28 26.98 -54.72
N ILE A 5 43.55 25.91 -54.34
CA ILE A 5 43.24 25.62 -52.93
C ILE A 5 44.51 25.28 -52.14
N ARG A 6 45.43 24.52 -52.78
CA ARG A 6 46.71 24.11 -52.20
C ARG A 6 47.69 25.25 -51.99
N LYS A 7 47.66 26.24 -52.93
CA LYS A 7 48.54 27.42 -52.87
C LYS A 7 48.08 28.50 -51.89
N HIS A 8 46.79 28.49 -51.55
CA HIS A 8 46.19 29.50 -50.64
C HIS A 8 45.46 28.87 -49.46
N THR A 9 45.97 27.75 -48.92
CA THR A 9 45.35 26.96 -47.86
C THR A 9 44.97 27.78 -46.62
N LYS A 10 45.79 28.77 -46.24
CA LYS A 10 45.51 29.64 -45.09
C LYS A 10 44.34 30.59 -45.35
N ILE A 11 44.17 31.08 -46.57
CA ILE A 11 43.05 31.98 -46.93
C ILE A 11 41.77 31.17 -47.10
N THR A 12 41.82 29.99 -47.72
CA THR A 12 40.68 29.09 -47.88
C THR A 12 40.20 28.52 -46.51
N MET A 13 41.12 28.20 -45.61
CA MET A 13 40.77 27.81 -44.24
C MET A 13 40.14 28.98 -43.45
N GLY A 14 40.67 30.19 -43.59
CA GLY A 14 40.12 31.39 -42.97
C GLY A 14 38.68 31.70 -43.45
N LEU A 15 38.44 31.55 -44.77
CA LEU A 15 37.13 31.78 -45.38
C LEU A 15 36.14 30.66 -45.01
N LEU A 16 36.60 29.40 -44.90
CA LEU A 16 35.82 28.28 -44.42
C LEU A 16 35.42 28.45 -42.93
N PHE A 17 36.38 28.92 -42.11
CA PHE A 17 36.12 29.22 -40.69
C PHE A 17 35.14 30.37 -40.50
N LEU A 18 35.24 31.42 -41.34
CA LEU A 18 34.34 32.57 -41.32
C LEU A 18 32.92 32.22 -41.78
N LEU A 19 32.73 31.13 -42.55
CA LEU A 19 31.45 30.64 -43.02
C LEU A 19 30.83 29.62 -42.05
N ILE A 20 31.65 28.77 -41.43
CA ILE A 20 31.21 27.70 -40.52
C ILE A 20 30.90 28.24 -39.14
N VAL A 21 31.73 29.12 -38.55
CA VAL A 21 31.53 29.62 -37.20
C VAL A 21 30.25 30.41 -37.03
N PRO A 22 29.88 31.38 -37.91
CA PRO A 22 28.58 32.04 -37.82
C PRO A 22 27.38 31.09 -38.02
N SER A 23 27.54 30.09 -38.89
CA SER A 23 26.53 29.04 -39.09
C SER A 23 26.32 28.22 -37.81
N PHE A 24 27.39 27.83 -37.13
CA PHE A 24 27.32 27.14 -35.85
C PHE A 24 26.73 28.01 -34.73
N ILE A 25 27.00 29.32 -34.71
CA ILE A 25 26.45 30.26 -33.73
C ILE A 25 24.97 30.53 -34.04
N LEU A 26 24.57 30.71 -35.29
CA LEU A 26 23.17 30.99 -35.66
C LEU A 26 22.27 29.75 -35.64
N PHE A 27 22.77 28.58 -36.03
CA PHE A 27 21.97 27.36 -36.04
C PHE A 27 22.22 26.43 -34.83
N GLY A 28 23.41 26.50 -34.22
CA GLY A 28 23.73 25.67 -33.05
C GLY A 28 23.07 26.16 -31.75
N LEU A 29 22.99 27.47 -31.56
CA LEU A 29 22.31 28.07 -30.41
C LEU A 29 20.78 28.04 -30.53
N ASP A 30 20.24 28.21 -31.74
CA ASP A 30 18.80 28.08 -31.98
C ASP A 30 18.35 26.61 -31.99
N GLY A 31 19.19 25.67 -32.43
CA GLY A 31 18.95 24.24 -32.35
C GLY A 31 18.98 23.71 -30.91
N TYR A 32 19.90 24.21 -30.07
CA TYR A 32 19.99 23.84 -28.67
C TYR A 32 18.82 24.42 -27.84
N ASN A 33 18.34 25.63 -28.18
CA ASN A 33 17.16 26.23 -27.56
C ASN A 33 15.82 25.70 -28.11
N ARG A 34 15.79 25.07 -29.29
CA ARG A 34 14.58 24.44 -29.85
C ARG A 34 14.41 22.99 -29.50
N SER A 35 15.47 22.29 -29.08
CA SER A 35 15.40 20.90 -28.61
C SER A 35 15.22 20.78 -27.09
N SER A 36 15.08 21.88 -26.35
CA SER A 36 14.44 21.81 -25.04
C SER A 36 12.95 21.60 -25.28
N ASP A 37 12.52 20.36 -25.27
CA ASP A 37 11.13 19.94 -25.22
C ASP A 37 10.34 20.92 -24.37
N LYS A 38 9.41 21.64 -24.99
CA LYS A 38 8.42 22.46 -24.28
C LYS A 38 7.41 21.51 -23.61
N THR A 39 7.90 20.62 -22.77
CA THR A 39 7.06 19.83 -21.90
C THR A 39 6.39 20.80 -20.95
N PRO A 40 5.04 20.87 -20.89
CA PRO A 40 4.36 21.87 -20.08
C PRO A 40 4.81 21.76 -18.63
N ALA A 41 5.12 22.89 -18.02
CA ALA A 41 5.47 22.94 -16.61
C ALA A 41 4.21 22.70 -15.78
N VAL A 42 4.21 21.65 -14.98
CA VAL A 42 3.08 21.25 -14.09
C VAL A 42 3.16 21.91 -12.72
N ALA A 43 4.36 22.34 -12.31
CA ALA A 43 4.57 23.12 -11.09
C ALA A 43 5.82 23.98 -11.23
N LYS A 44 6.00 24.93 -10.29
CA LYS A 44 7.18 25.79 -10.20
C LYS A 44 7.58 25.95 -8.74
N VAL A 45 8.89 25.87 -8.42
CA VAL A 45 9.43 26.06 -7.08
C VAL A 45 10.74 26.84 -7.17
N ASP A 46 10.85 27.94 -6.46
CA ASP A 46 12.05 28.81 -6.42
C ASP A 46 12.55 29.19 -7.83
N GLY A 47 11.61 29.53 -8.72
CA GLY A 47 11.92 29.87 -10.11
C GLY A 47 12.18 28.68 -11.04
N ARG A 48 12.35 27.47 -10.54
CA ARG A 48 12.61 26.25 -11.30
C ARG A 48 11.31 25.52 -11.63
N GLU A 49 11.17 25.09 -12.86
CA GLU A 49 10.00 24.36 -13.32
C GLU A 49 10.09 22.88 -13.00
N VAL A 50 8.94 22.27 -12.72
CA VAL A 50 8.70 20.82 -12.69
C VAL A 50 7.97 20.48 -13.96
N THR A 51 8.55 19.65 -14.81
CA THR A 51 7.97 19.27 -16.10
C THR A 51 7.02 18.08 -15.99
N GLN A 52 6.13 17.91 -16.96
CA GLN A 52 5.25 16.74 -17.06
C GLN A 52 6.07 15.43 -17.08
N THR A 53 7.15 15.38 -17.86
CA THR A 53 8.02 14.19 -17.95
C THR A 53 8.63 13.82 -16.60
N GLU A 54 9.01 14.81 -15.81
CA GLU A 54 9.57 14.62 -14.48
C GLU A 54 8.52 14.06 -13.50
N TRP A 55 7.30 14.57 -13.59
CA TRP A 55 6.17 14.06 -12.81
C TRP A 55 5.83 12.61 -13.20
N ASP A 56 5.74 12.30 -14.49
CA ASP A 56 5.43 10.96 -14.97
C ASP A 56 6.49 9.93 -14.52
N ARG A 57 7.78 10.27 -14.61
CA ARG A 57 8.87 9.42 -14.11
C ARG A 57 8.83 9.23 -12.60
N ALA A 58 8.50 10.29 -11.84
CA ALA A 58 8.36 10.18 -10.39
C ALA A 58 7.17 9.30 -10.02
N HIS A 59 6.07 9.40 -10.76
CA HIS A 59 4.88 8.58 -10.53
C HIS A 59 5.14 7.10 -10.87
N GLN A 60 5.80 6.80 -11.98
CA GLN A 60 6.18 5.42 -12.33
C GLN A 60 7.02 4.76 -11.23
N ARG A 61 8.06 5.44 -10.75
CA ARG A 61 8.90 4.92 -9.64
C ARG A 61 8.10 4.68 -8.36
N GLU A 62 7.12 5.55 -8.06
CA GLU A 62 6.26 5.37 -6.90
C GLU A 62 5.32 4.18 -7.05
N VAL A 63 4.74 4.01 -8.23
CA VAL A 63 3.89 2.84 -8.55
C VAL A 63 4.69 1.54 -8.45
N GLU A 64 5.92 1.50 -8.98
CA GLU A 64 6.80 0.34 -8.87
C GLU A 64 7.14 0.02 -7.40
N ARG A 65 7.48 1.05 -6.61
CA ARG A 65 7.75 0.91 -5.18
C ARG A 65 6.56 0.36 -4.41
N LEU A 66 5.36 0.90 -4.67
CA LEU A 66 4.12 0.47 -4.01
C LEU A 66 3.73 -0.96 -4.42
N ARG A 67 3.91 -1.34 -5.69
CA ARG A 67 3.69 -2.72 -6.14
C ARG A 67 4.64 -3.72 -5.47
N ALA A 68 5.90 -3.35 -5.29
CA ALA A 68 6.87 -4.19 -4.61
C ALA A 68 6.54 -4.38 -3.11
N SER A 69 6.08 -3.31 -2.43
CA SER A 69 5.76 -3.35 -1.00
C SER A 69 4.35 -3.86 -0.69
N MET A 70 3.39 -3.69 -1.61
CA MET A 70 1.97 -4.06 -1.46
C MET A 70 1.44 -4.71 -2.75
N PRO A 71 1.80 -5.97 -3.04
CA PRO A 71 1.42 -6.64 -4.31
C PRO A 71 -0.09 -6.79 -4.53
N SER A 72 -0.88 -6.74 -3.46
CA SER A 72 -2.35 -6.88 -3.49
C SER A 72 -3.11 -5.58 -3.80
N LEU A 73 -2.41 -4.45 -3.96
CA LEU A 73 -3.07 -3.17 -4.23
C LEU A 73 -3.58 -3.12 -5.68
N ASP A 74 -4.82 -2.64 -5.86
CA ASP A 74 -5.42 -2.51 -7.19
C ASP A 74 -4.58 -1.55 -8.06
N PRO A 75 -4.08 -1.99 -9.24
CA PRO A 75 -3.32 -1.14 -10.15
C PRO A 75 -4.04 0.15 -10.56
N LYS A 76 -5.39 0.13 -10.62
CA LYS A 76 -6.18 1.33 -10.96
C LYS A 76 -6.13 2.41 -9.89
N LEU A 77 -6.02 2.01 -8.61
CA LEU A 77 -5.86 2.97 -7.52
C LEU A 77 -4.48 3.62 -7.56
N LEU A 78 -3.47 2.87 -7.96
CA LEU A 78 -2.10 3.37 -8.07
C LEU A 78 -1.93 4.43 -9.18
N ASP A 79 -2.71 4.33 -10.26
CA ASP A 79 -2.65 5.27 -11.40
C ASP A 79 -3.88 6.20 -11.46
N SER A 80 -4.62 6.34 -10.37
CA SER A 80 -5.73 7.28 -10.26
C SER A 80 -5.26 8.73 -10.35
N PRO A 81 -6.12 9.67 -10.80
CA PRO A 81 -5.78 11.09 -10.84
C PRO A 81 -5.32 11.62 -9.47
N GLU A 82 -5.91 11.12 -8.39
CA GLU A 82 -5.56 11.48 -7.02
C GLU A 82 -4.16 10.97 -6.64
N ALA A 83 -3.81 9.74 -6.99
CA ALA A 83 -2.49 9.16 -6.72
C ALA A 83 -1.40 9.89 -7.53
N ARG A 84 -1.68 10.21 -8.79
CA ARG A 84 -0.80 11.03 -9.63
C ARG A 84 -0.59 12.42 -9.02
N TYR A 85 -1.67 13.09 -8.62
CA TYR A 85 -1.59 14.41 -7.99
C TYR A 85 -0.83 14.37 -6.65
N ALA A 86 -1.04 13.36 -5.82
CA ALA A 86 -0.29 13.17 -4.58
C ALA A 86 1.22 13.01 -4.84
N THR A 87 1.61 12.35 -5.94
CA THR A 87 3.01 12.27 -6.37
C THR A 87 3.56 13.65 -6.75
N LEU A 88 2.75 14.50 -7.42
CA LEU A 88 3.15 15.87 -7.76
C LEU A 88 3.32 16.73 -6.50
N GLU A 89 2.37 16.66 -5.56
CA GLU A 89 2.49 17.36 -4.27
C GLU A 89 3.77 16.98 -3.52
N ARG A 90 4.13 15.68 -3.54
CA ARG A 90 5.38 15.19 -2.93
C ARG A 90 6.61 15.73 -3.66
N LEU A 91 6.63 15.69 -4.98
CA LEU A 91 7.74 16.22 -5.79
C LEU A 91 7.96 17.72 -5.53
N VAL A 92 6.88 18.49 -5.44
CA VAL A 92 6.93 19.92 -5.08
C VAL A 92 7.45 20.09 -3.65
N ARG A 93 7.00 19.28 -2.71
CA ARG A 93 7.47 19.29 -1.32
C ARG A 93 8.97 19.03 -1.21
N ASP A 94 9.45 18.01 -1.89
CA ASP A 94 10.88 17.66 -1.89
C ASP A 94 11.72 18.82 -2.45
N ARG A 95 11.28 19.46 -3.53
CA ARG A 95 11.95 20.63 -4.09
C ARG A 95 11.95 21.85 -3.16
N VAL A 96 10.85 22.10 -2.47
CA VAL A 96 10.79 23.17 -1.44
C VAL A 96 11.78 22.91 -0.32
N LEU A 97 11.87 21.67 0.16
CA LEU A 97 12.78 21.30 1.24
C LEU A 97 14.25 21.35 0.81
N VAL A 98 14.55 20.95 -0.42
CA VAL A 98 15.93 21.09 -0.99
C VAL A 98 16.31 22.56 -1.11
N ALA A 99 15.41 23.40 -1.62
CA ALA A 99 15.65 24.86 -1.71
C ALA A 99 15.83 25.49 -0.32
N ALA A 100 15.03 25.06 0.66
CA ALA A 100 15.14 25.51 2.04
C ALA A 100 16.47 25.07 2.68
N ALA A 101 16.88 23.82 2.51
CA ALA A 101 18.17 23.30 3.00
C ALA A 101 19.35 24.12 2.44
N ALA A 102 19.32 24.40 1.14
CA ALA A 102 20.33 25.21 0.48
C ALA A 102 20.38 26.64 1.03
N LYS A 103 19.22 27.32 1.16
CA LYS A 103 19.12 28.69 1.68
C LYS A 103 19.55 28.79 3.14
N LEU A 104 19.18 27.83 3.96
CA LEU A 104 19.51 27.75 5.39
C LEU A 104 20.91 27.21 5.63
N LYS A 105 21.62 26.81 4.57
CA LYS A 105 22.96 26.17 4.64
C LYS A 105 22.96 24.92 5.53
N VAL A 106 21.85 24.19 5.56
CA VAL A 106 21.75 22.93 6.28
C VAL A 106 22.44 21.85 5.45
N GLY A 107 23.55 21.33 5.97
CA GLY A 107 24.34 20.31 5.29
C GLY A 107 24.49 19.04 6.12
N THR A 108 24.75 17.93 5.45
CA THR A 108 25.05 16.64 6.08
C THR A 108 26.55 16.42 6.08
N SER A 109 27.15 16.22 7.27
CA SER A 109 28.57 15.91 7.39
C SER A 109 28.92 14.53 6.85
N ASP A 110 30.20 14.31 6.48
CA ASP A 110 30.67 13.01 5.98
C ASP A 110 30.48 11.90 7.02
N GLN A 111 30.66 12.21 8.29
CA GLN A 111 30.46 11.26 9.39
C GLN A 111 28.99 10.80 9.48
N ARG A 112 28.04 11.72 9.29
CA ARG A 112 26.61 11.38 9.29
C ARG A 112 26.23 10.58 8.06
N LEU A 113 26.73 10.97 6.88
CA LEU A 113 26.53 10.21 5.65
C LEU A 113 27.08 8.79 5.80
N ALA A 114 28.32 8.64 6.27
CA ALA A 114 28.92 7.33 6.48
C ALA A 114 28.10 6.46 7.43
N ARG A 115 27.56 7.03 8.51
CA ARG A 115 26.68 6.30 9.46
C ARG A 115 25.37 5.86 8.80
N GLU A 116 24.75 6.70 7.98
CA GLU A 116 23.54 6.37 7.25
C GLU A 116 23.78 5.23 6.25
N LEU A 117 24.86 5.30 5.49
CA LEU A 117 25.26 4.24 4.57
C LEU A 117 25.58 2.92 5.31
N GLN A 118 26.18 3.02 6.49
CA GLN A 118 26.46 1.87 7.33
C GLN A 118 25.18 1.17 7.84
N ASN A 119 24.14 1.93 8.12
CA ASN A 119 22.87 1.41 8.63
C ASN A 119 21.93 0.93 7.51
N ASN A 120 22.25 1.19 6.24
CA ASN A 120 21.46 0.68 5.12
C ASN A 120 21.69 -0.83 4.97
N PRO A 121 20.64 -1.68 5.09
CA PRO A 121 20.78 -3.14 5.06
C PRO A 121 21.43 -3.68 3.78
N GLU A 122 21.15 -3.08 2.63
CA GLU A 122 21.71 -3.48 1.34
C GLU A 122 23.22 -3.21 1.28
N ILE A 123 23.66 -2.07 1.82
CA ILE A 123 25.07 -1.70 1.87
C ILE A 123 25.81 -2.46 2.97
N ALA A 124 25.15 -2.68 4.12
CA ALA A 124 25.71 -3.46 5.22
C ALA A 124 26.09 -4.89 4.79
N GLY A 125 25.28 -5.50 3.91
CA GLY A 125 25.54 -6.83 3.31
C GLY A 125 26.72 -6.88 2.34
N LEU A 126 27.29 -5.73 1.94
CA LEU A 126 28.44 -5.65 1.04
C LEU A 126 29.77 -5.50 1.78
N ARG A 127 29.80 -5.70 3.11
CA ARG A 127 31.05 -5.58 3.88
C ARG A 127 31.90 -6.84 3.75
N ARG A 128 33.19 -6.60 3.71
CA ARG A 128 34.19 -7.65 3.81
C ARG A 128 34.31 -8.15 5.26
N PRO A 129 34.91 -9.31 5.48
CA PRO A 129 35.13 -9.84 6.84
C PRO A 129 35.93 -8.90 7.77
N ASP A 130 36.74 -8.02 7.21
CA ASP A 130 37.50 -6.99 7.94
C ASP A 130 36.68 -5.76 8.33
N GLY A 131 35.38 -5.74 7.99
CA GLY A 131 34.46 -4.64 8.24
C GLY A 131 34.49 -3.51 7.21
N SER A 132 35.45 -3.54 6.26
CA SER A 132 35.52 -2.57 5.17
C SER A 132 34.42 -2.80 4.12
N LEU A 133 33.99 -1.73 3.46
CA LEU A 133 33.04 -1.83 2.35
C LEU A 133 33.72 -2.43 1.11
N ASP A 134 33.14 -3.43 0.50
CA ASP A 134 33.59 -3.93 -0.81
C ASP A 134 33.17 -2.96 -1.90
N MET A 135 34.09 -2.07 -2.26
CA MET A 135 33.85 -1.01 -3.23
C MET A 135 33.53 -1.52 -4.63
N GLU A 136 33.92 -2.74 -4.98
CA GLU A 136 33.62 -3.32 -6.29
C GLU A 136 32.18 -3.80 -6.35
N ARG A 137 31.72 -4.54 -5.35
CA ARG A 137 30.31 -4.92 -5.19
C ARG A 137 29.39 -3.73 -5.01
N TYR A 138 29.88 -2.70 -4.30
CA TYR A 138 29.11 -1.45 -4.11
C TYR A 138 28.90 -0.73 -5.46
N ARG A 139 29.96 -0.58 -6.28
CA ARG A 139 29.82 -0.02 -7.64
C ARG A 139 28.91 -0.87 -8.52
N GLN A 140 29.04 -2.19 -8.43
CA GLN A 140 28.19 -3.12 -9.22
C GLN A 140 26.72 -2.97 -8.81
N LEU A 141 26.39 -2.95 -7.52
CA LEU A 141 25.02 -2.74 -7.04
C LEU A 141 24.44 -1.43 -7.55
N LEU A 142 25.16 -0.32 -7.41
CA LEU A 142 24.71 0.99 -7.86
C LEU A 142 24.61 1.07 -9.39
N GLY A 143 25.52 0.40 -10.10
CA GLY A 143 25.52 0.31 -11.57
C GLY A 143 24.26 -0.34 -12.13
N THR A 144 23.67 -1.33 -11.44
CA THR A 144 22.37 -1.91 -11.83
C THR A 144 21.23 -0.90 -11.79
N GLN A 145 21.37 0.16 -10.98
CA GLN A 145 20.41 1.26 -10.84
C GLN A 145 20.82 2.49 -11.68
N GLY A 146 21.87 2.40 -12.49
CA GLY A 146 22.39 3.51 -13.31
C GLY A 146 23.05 4.63 -12.50
N LEU A 147 23.54 4.34 -11.28
CA LEU A 147 24.15 5.32 -10.38
C LEU A 147 25.64 5.04 -10.20
N SER A 148 26.44 6.11 -10.07
CA SER A 148 27.79 6.00 -9.50
C SER A 148 27.75 6.15 -7.97
N PRO A 149 28.78 5.68 -7.23
CA PRO A 149 28.90 5.92 -5.79
C PRO A 149 28.75 7.40 -5.42
N GLU A 150 29.43 8.29 -6.15
CA GLU A 150 29.41 9.72 -5.91
C GLU A 150 28.01 10.32 -6.10
N MET A 151 27.28 9.88 -7.14
CA MET A 151 25.90 10.30 -7.39
C MET A 151 24.96 9.81 -6.30
N PHE A 152 25.11 8.55 -5.89
CA PHE A 152 24.30 7.97 -4.81
C PHE A 152 24.55 8.68 -3.48
N GLU A 153 25.80 8.86 -3.09
CA GLU A 153 26.18 9.54 -1.87
C GLU A 153 25.72 11.01 -1.86
N ALA A 154 25.81 11.70 -3.00
CA ALA A 154 25.29 13.06 -3.15
C ALA A 154 23.76 13.11 -2.97
N ASN A 155 23.03 12.13 -3.51
CA ASN A 155 21.58 12.00 -3.35
C ASN A 155 21.20 11.73 -1.89
N VAL A 156 21.89 10.80 -1.21
CA VAL A 156 21.67 10.50 0.20
C VAL A 156 21.97 11.74 1.05
N ARG A 157 23.05 12.45 0.77
CA ARG A 157 23.43 13.70 1.47
C ARG A 157 22.36 14.78 1.30
N ALA A 158 21.83 14.96 0.09
CA ALA A 158 20.76 15.92 -0.19
C ALA A 158 19.45 15.55 0.54
N ASP A 159 19.09 14.27 0.54
CA ASP A 159 17.91 13.77 1.25
C ASP A 159 18.04 13.98 2.77
N LEU A 160 19.17 13.61 3.37
CA LEU A 160 19.44 13.85 4.79
C LEU A 160 19.40 15.33 5.15
N SER A 161 19.94 16.21 4.29
CA SER A 161 19.93 17.65 4.51
C SER A 161 18.51 18.23 4.42
N SER A 162 17.72 17.80 3.44
CA SER A 162 16.33 18.25 3.30
C SER A 162 15.43 17.78 4.44
N ARG A 163 15.61 16.54 4.91
CA ARG A 163 14.89 16.03 6.09
C ARG A 163 15.20 16.84 7.35
N GLN A 164 16.42 17.33 7.52
CA GLN A 164 16.80 18.14 8.69
C GLN A 164 15.99 19.45 8.80
N VAL A 165 15.53 20.02 7.68
CA VAL A 165 14.74 21.26 7.67
C VAL A 165 13.46 21.12 8.50
N LEU A 166 12.73 20.00 8.36
CA LEU A 166 11.53 19.74 9.13
C LEU A 166 11.82 19.06 10.48
N THR A 167 12.82 18.19 10.54
CA THR A 167 13.20 17.52 11.79
C THR A 167 13.72 18.51 12.83
N GLY A 168 14.39 19.60 12.40
CA GLY A 168 14.80 20.68 13.29
C GLY A 168 13.62 21.35 13.99
N ILE A 169 12.51 21.54 13.31
CA ILE A 169 11.27 22.07 13.89
C ILE A 169 10.56 21.00 14.73
N GLY A 170 10.32 19.82 14.15
CA GLY A 170 9.64 18.73 14.85
C GLY A 170 10.39 18.22 16.09
N GLY A 171 11.72 18.21 16.07
CA GLY A 171 12.53 17.78 17.22
C GLY A 171 12.67 18.84 18.33
N SER A 172 12.36 20.11 18.03
CA SER A 172 12.38 21.21 19.00
C SER A 172 10.99 21.58 19.55
N GLY A 173 9.94 20.90 19.10
CA GLY A 173 8.56 21.12 19.54
C GLY A 173 8.40 20.85 21.03
N LEU A 174 8.30 21.91 21.83
CA LEU A 174 8.05 21.84 23.28
C LEU A 174 6.57 22.07 23.53
N THR A 175 5.82 21.00 23.74
CA THR A 175 4.47 21.11 24.28
C THR A 175 4.53 21.19 25.81
N SER A 176 4.14 22.32 26.38
CA SER A 176 4.03 22.41 27.83
C SER A 176 2.86 21.53 28.32
N LYS A 177 3.02 20.95 29.50
CA LYS A 177 1.95 20.17 30.14
C LYS A 177 0.64 20.98 30.26
N ALA A 178 0.75 22.26 30.59
CA ALA A 178 -0.40 23.16 30.74
C ALA A 178 -1.14 23.34 29.41
N ALA A 179 -0.42 23.52 28.28
CA ALA A 179 -1.03 23.66 26.95
C ALA A 179 -1.71 22.36 26.51
N SER A 180 -1.06 21.20 26.72
CA SER A 180 -1.64 19.91 26.39
C SER A 180 -2.89 19.61 27.25
N ASP A 181 -2.82 19.87 28.56
CA ASP A 181 -3.96 19.67 29.45
C ASP A 181 -5.15 20.57 29.05
N LEU A 182 -4.92 21.83 28.74
CA LEU A 182 -5.95 22.75 28.27
C LEU A 182 -6.63 22.25 26.99
N ALA A 183 -5.82 21.87 26.00
CA ALA A 183 -6.32 21.38 24.72
C ALA A 183 -7.07 20.04 24.85
N LEU A 184 -6.51 19.09 25.63
CA LEU A 184 -7.14 17.80 25.87
C LEU A 184 -8.42 17.94 26.69
N ASN A 185 -8.46 18.81 27.70
CA ASN A 185 -9.67 19.08 28.47
C ASN A 185 -10.77 19.69 27.59
N ALA A 186 -10.43 20.62 26.70
CA ALA A 186 -11.37 21.19 25.72
C ALA A 186 -11.83 20.14 24.68
N TYR A 187 -10.91 19.28 24.22
CA TYR A 187 -11.26 18.25 23.24
C TYR A 187 -12.16 17.16 23.83
N PHE A 188 -11.91 16.73 25.07
CA PHE A 188 -12.67 15.70 25.76
C PHE A 188 -13.74 16.25 26.71
N GLU A 189 -14.09 17.54 26.58
CA GLU A 189 -15.19 18.11 27.37
C GLU A 189 -16.51 17.37 27.13
N ARG A 190 -17.38 17.42 28.11
CA ARG A 190 -18.69 16.79 28.04
C ARG A 190 -19.78 17.85 28.03
N ARG A 191 -20.89 17.55 27.39
CA ARG A 191 -22.06 18.41 27.36
C ARG A 191 -23.25 17.71 27.99
N GLU A 192 -23.89 18.37 28.91
CA GLU A 192 -25.21 17.95 29.36
C GLU A 192 -26.26 18.54 28.42
N ILE A 193 -27.03 17.67 27.79
CA ILE A 193 -28.01 18.03 26.77
C ILE A 193 -29.37 17.42 27.04
N GLN A 194 -30.41 18.08 26.52
CA GLN A 194 -31.76 17.53 26.39
C GLN A 194 -32.12 17.51 24.91
N ILE A 195 -32.92 16.54 24.50
CA ILE A 195 -33.21 16.31 23.07
C ILE A 195 -34.73 16.18 22.90
N ALA A 196 -35.22 16.76 21.81
CA ALA A 196 -36.54 16.44 21.26
C ALA A 196 -36.34 15.92 19.84
N ASN A 197 -36.83 14.73 19.56
CA ASN A 197 -36.75 14.09 18.24
C ASN A 197 -38.06 14.27 17.48
N PHE A 198 -37.96 14.60 16.23
CA PHE A 198 -39.03 14.63 15.23
C PHE A 198 -38.72 13.55 14.21
N ALA A 199 -39.10 12.31 14.51
CA ALA A 199 -38.75 11.16 13.69
C ALA A 199 -39.57 11.16 12.41
N ALA A 200 -38.91 11.07 11.24
CA ALA A 200 -39.59 11.03 9.94
C ALA A 200 -40.64 9.91 9.85
N SER A 201 -40.44 8.80 10.55
CA SER A 201 -41.38 7.68 10.63
C SER A 201 -42.73 8.05 11.25
N GLU A 202 -42.74 8.92 12.26
CA GLU A 202 -43.99 9.36 12.93
C GLU A 202 -44.83 10.26 12.01
N TYR A 203 -44.20 11.01 11.14
CA TYR A 203 -44.86 11.85 10.14
C TYR A 203 -45.32 11.02 8.96
N SER A 204 -44.46 10.17 8.42
CA SER A 204 -44.79 9.31 7.30
C SER A 204 -45.98 8.37 7.59
N ALA A 205 -46.12 7.92 8.82
CA ALA A 205 -47.24 7.08 9.26
C ALA A 205 -48.62 7.78 9.17
N LYS A 206 -48.63 9.11 9.16
CA LYS A 206 -49.86 9.93 9.07
C LYS A 206 -50.22 10.30 7.65
N LEU A 207 -49.35 9.97 6.67
CA LEU A 207 -49.49 10.37 5.28
C LEU A 207 -50.17 9.26 4.46
N SER A 208 -51.06 9.65 3.58
CA SER A 208 -51.71 8.78 2.61
C SER A 208 -51.59 9.39 1.23
N PRO A 209 -50.54 9.02 0.44
CA PRO A 209 -50.34 9.59 -0.87
C PRO A 209 -51.44 9.18 -1.85
N THR A 210 -51.92 10.15 -2.61
CA THR A 210 -52.80 9.89 -3.77
C THR A 210 -51.99 9.36 -4.96
N ASP A 211 -52.66 8.78 -5.95
CA ASP A 211 -51.99 8.33 -7.18
C ASP A 211 -51.32 9.54 -7.92
N ALA A 212 -51.92 10.71 -7.84
CA ALA A 212 -51.36 11.94 -8.41
C ALA A 212 -50.02 12.34 -7.73
N ASP A 213 -49.93 12.23 -6.37
CA ASP A 213 -48.72 12.50 -5.64
C ASP A 213 -47.60 11.55 -6.04
N LEU A 214 -47.92 10.25 -6.18
CA LEU A 214 -46.96 9.22 -6.58
C LEU A 214 -46.48 9.45 -8.01
N GLU A 215 -47.40 9.82 -8.90
CA GLU A 215 -47.05 10.11 -10.31
C GLU A 215 -46.14 11.33 -10.42
N GLN A 216 -46.45 12.41 -9.67
CA GLN A 216 -45.62 13.63 -9.63
C GLN A 216 -44.22 13.33 -9.08
N PHE A 217 -44.14 12.57 -7.98
CA PHE A 217 -42.86 12.19 -7.38
C PHE A 217 -42.01 11.33 -8.33
N TYR A 218 -42.66 10.36 -8.98
CA TYR A 218 -42.02 9.51 -9.97
C TYR A 218 -41.45 10.34 -11.14
N LYS A 219 -42.27 11.25 -11.71
CA LYS A 219 -41.82 12.12 -12.82
C LYS A 219 -40.65 13.00 -12.44
N SER A 220 -40.64 13.55 -11.21
CA SER A 220 -39.58 14.41 -10.71
C SER A 220 -38.30 13.65 -10.32
N ASN A 221 -38.36 12.34 -10.14
CA ASN A 221 -37.28 11.50 -9.62
C ASN A 221 -37.01 10.26 -10.48
N GLN A 222 -37.20 10.32 -11.79
CA GLN A 222 -37.04 9.17 -12.69
C GLN A 222 -35.67 8.49 -12.62
N ASN A 223 -34.61 9.25 -12.30
CA ASN A 223 -33.28 8.73 -12.08
C ASN A 223 -33.18 7.70 -10.95
N LEU A 224 -34.10 7.75 -9.97
CA LEU A 224 -34.14 6.80 -8.84
C LEU A 224 -34.76 5.45 -9.23
N PHE A 225 -35.38 5.37 -10.41
CA PHE A 225 -36.13 4.21 -10.88
C PHE A 225 -35.59 3.60 -12.17
N GLN A 226 -34.28 3.77 -12.37
CA GLN A 226 -33.56 3.17 -13.49
C GLN A 226 -33.32 1.68 -13.24
N ALA A 227 -33.62 0.85 -14.23
CA ALA A 227 -33.07 -0.48 -14.30
C ALA A 227 -31.76 -0.42 -15.10
N PRO A 228 -30.66 -0.93 -14.57
CA PRO A 228 -29.41 -0.98 -15.32
C PRO A 228 -29.53 -1.90 -16.52
N GLU A 229 -28.69 -1.72 -17.51
CA GLU A 229 -28.53 -2.69 -18.59
C GLU A 229 -28.12 -4.06 -18.04
N GLN A 230 -28.62 -5.12 -18.65
CA GLN A 230 -28.33 -6.50 -18.24
C GLN A 230 -28.06 -7.39 -19.44
N ALA A 231 -27.18 -8.35 -19.25
CA ALA A 231 -26.89 -9.37 -20.23
C ALA A 231 -27.00 -10.78 -19.62
N ASN A 232 -27.66 -11.70 -20.37
CA ASN A 232 -27.50 -13.12 -20.16
C ASN A 232 -26.44 -13.60 -21.15
N ILE A 233 -25.52 -14.45 -20.68
CA ILE A 233 -24.38 -14.90 -21.46
C ILE A 233 -24.21 -16.42 -21.37
N GLU A 234 -23.59 -16.98 -22.38
CA GLU A 234 -22.80 -18.19 -22.28
C GLU A 234 -21.31 -17.81 -22.18
N TYR A 235 -20.50 -18.61 -21.49
CA TYR A 235 -19.08 -18.34 -21.33
C TYR A 235 -18.27 -19.61 -21.15
N VAL A 236 -17.00 -19.53 -21.49
CA VAL A 236 -16.01 -20.59 -21.28
C VAL A 236 -14.88 -20.02 -20.44
N LEU A 237 -14.49 -20.78 -19.42
CA LEU A 237 -13.42 -20.44 -18.50
C LEU A 237 -12.29 -21.47 -18.67
N LEU A 238 -11.11 -20.98 -18.98
CA LEU A 238 -9.88 -21.74 -18.96
C LEU A 238 -9.06 -21.35 -17.74
N ASP A 239 -8.83 -22.30 -16.85
CA ASP A 239 -7.98 -22.12 -15.69
C ASP A 239 -7.11 -23.36 -15.45
N THR A 240 -6.11 -23.22 -14.58
CA THR A 240 -5.21 -24.33 -14.26
C THR A 240 -5.93 -25.52 -13.63
N ASP A 241 -7.03 -25.31 -12.92
CA ASP A 241 -7.80 -26.39 -12.29
C ASP A 241 -8.59 -27.22 -13.32
N THR A 242 -9.09 -26.56 -14.35
CA THR A 242 -9.72 -27.24 -15.50
C THR A 242 -8.69 -28.06 -16.28
N VAL A 243 -7.47 -27.48 -16.49
CA VAL A 243 -6.38 -28.19 -17.17
C VAL A 243 -5.92 -29.40 -16.36
N LYS A 244 -5.82 -29.30 -15.02
CA LYS A 244 -5.44 -30.40 -14.13
C LYS A 244 -6.35 -31.62 -14.23
N LYS A 245 -7.65 -31.42 -14.44
CA LYS A 245 -8.63 -32.53 -14.58
C LYS A 245 -8.31 -33.46 -15.75
N GLY A 246 -7.68 -32.93 -16.79
CA GLY A 246 -7.29 -33.69 -17.98
C GLY A 246 -5.85 -34.21 -17.95
N ILE A 247 -5.15 -34.14 -16.80
CA ILE A 247 -3.78 -34.61 -16.66
C ILE A 247 -3.76 -35.94 -15.91
N GLU A 248 -3.30 -36.97 -16.61
CA GLU A 248 -2.97 -38.27 -16.01
C GLU A 248 -1.48 -38.33 -15.76
N VAL A 249 -1.08 -38.57 -14.52
CA VAL A 249 0.32 -38.71 -14.12
C VAL A 249 0.63 -40.20 -14.03
N ASN A 250 1.65 -40.65 -14.77
CA ASN A 250 2.05 -42.04 -14.71
C ASN A 250 2.97 -42.31 -13.51
N GLU A 251 2.98 -43.55 -13.06
CA GLU A 251 3.76 -44.00 -11.89
C GLU A 251 5.28 -43.83 -12.07
N ALA A 252 5.78 -43.96 -13.32
CA ALA A 252 7.20 -43.82 -13.61
C ALA A 252 7.67 -42.36 -13.43
N ASP A 253 6.86 -41.40 -13.86
CA ASP A 253 7.16 -39.96 -13.70
C ASP A 253 7.15 -39.58 -12.20
N LEU A 254 6.21 -40.13 -11.42
CA LEU A 254 6.15 -39.89 -9.98
C LEU A 254 7.38 -40.44 -9.25
N ARG A 255 7.82 -41.66 -9.61
CA ARG A 255 9.03 -42.24 -9.04
C ARG A 255 10.27 -41.42 -9.41
N ALA A 256 10.43 -41.06 -10.68
CA ALA A 256 11.53 -40.21 -11.13
C ALA A 256 11.54 -38.86 -10.40
N TYR A 257 10.38 -38.26 -10.19
CA TYR A 257 10.27 -36.99 -9.46
C TYR A 257 10.62 -37.18 -7.97
N TYR A 258 10.18 -38.26 -7.34
CA TYR A 258 10.55 -38.62 -5.98
C TYR A 258 12.08 -38.79 -5.84
N ASP A 259 12.69 -39.59 -6.70
CA ASP A 259 14.13 -39.89 -6.65
C ASP A 259 14.98 -38.62 -6.82
N GLN A 260 14.54 -37.70 -7.68
CA GLN A 260 15.23 -36.44 -7.90
C GLN A 260 15.06 -35.43 -6.75
N ASN A 261 14.00 -35.54 -5.97
CA ASN A 261 13.63 -34.54 -4.97
C ASN A 261 13.60 -35.08 -3.53
N VAL A 262 13.80 -36.35 -3.30
CA VAL A 262 13.67 -37.01 -1.99
C VAL A 262 14.54 -36.33 -0.91
N GLY A 263 15.75 -35.93 -1.22
CA GLY A 263 16.63 -35.19 -0.32
C GLY A 263 16.07 -33.85 0.14
N ARG A 264 15.42 -33.13 -0.76
CA ARG A 264 14.77 -31.84 -0.47
C ARG A 264 13.45 -32.00 0.27
N LEU A 265 12.69 -33.03 -0.07
CA LEU A 265 11.36 -33.32 0.49
C LEU A 265 11.41 -33.96 1.87
N SER A 266 12.55 -34.56 2.23
CA SER A 266 12.76 -35.24 3.54
C SER A 266 13.13 -34.27 4.66
N GLY A 267 13.40 -33.00 4.36
CA GLY A 267 13.90 -32.01 5.31
C GLY A 267 15.43 -32.03 5.45
N ALA A 268 15.98 -31.07 6.15
CA ALA A 268 17.41 -30.99 6.43
C ALA A 268 17.76 -31.72 7.73
N GLU A 269 18.96 -32.30 7.78
CA GLU A 269 19.54 -32.77 9.03
C GLU A 269 19.80 -31.58 9.96
N GLU A 270 19.36 -31.67 11.21
CA GLU A 270 19.59 -30.67 12.24
C GLU A 270 20.50 -31.22 13.31
N ARG A 271 21.42 -30.41 13.78
CA ARG A 271 22.36 -30.72 14.87
C ARG A 271 22.05 -29.81 16.05
N ARG A 272 22.13 -30.36 17.26
CA ARG A 272 22.12 -29.62 18.51
C ARG A 272 23.48 -29.67 19.14
N ALA A 273 24.05 -28.52 19.44
CA ALA A 273 25.36 -28.43 20.06
C ALA A 273 25.38 -27.44 21.20
N SER A 274 26.25 -27.66 22.16
CA SER A 274 26.66 -26.66 23.12
C SER A 274 28.08 -26.19 22.78
N HIS A 275 28.38 -24.92 23.00
CA HIS A 275 29.72 -24.40 22.75
C HIS A 275 30.25 -23.49 23.85
N ILE A 276 31.57 -23.37 23.91
CA ILE A 276 32.29 -22.36 24.69
C ILE A 276 33.09 -21.52 23.71
N LEU A 277 32.80 -20.21 23.66
CA LEU A 277 33.54 -19.26 22.84
C LEU A 277 34.51 -18.46 23.69
N ILE A 278 35.79 -18.46 23.31
CA ILE A 278 36.78 -17.49 23.77
C ILE A 278 37.04 -16.53 22.63
N SER A 279 36.51 -15.33 22.77
CA SER A 279 36.55 -14.31 21.72
C SER A 279 37.95 -13.82 21.44
N ALA A 280 38.34 -13.85 20.19
CA ALA A 280 39.55 -13.24 19.66
C ALA A 280 39.36 -13.03 18.17
N ALA A 281 38.96 -11.82 17.77
CA ALA A 281 38.76 -11.51 16.38
C ALA A 281 39.99 -11.86 15.54
N LYS A 282 39.80 -12.32 14.33
CA LYS A 282 40.89 -12.70 13.42
C LYS A 282 41.86 -11.54 13.16
N THR A 283 41.37 -10.31 13.31
CA THR A 283 42.11 -9.05 13.18
C THR A 283 42.78 -8.59 14.48
N ALA A 284 42.58 -9.30 15.61
CA ALA A 284 43.18 -8.96 16.89
C ALA A 284 44.73 -9.18 16.89
N PRO A 285 45.46 -8.45 17.71
CA PRO A 285 46.92 -8.65 17.87
C PRO A 285 47.26 -10.12 18.17
N GLU A 286 48.33 -10.62 17.57
CA GLU A 286 48.74 -12.02 17.71
C GLU A 286 48.89 -12.46 19.18
N ALA A 287 49.41 -11.56 20.05
CA ALA A 287 49.53 -11.84 21.49
C ALA A 287 48.16 -12.08 22.17
N GLU A 288 47.12 -11.39 21.77
CA GLU A 288 45.76 -11.59 22.29
C GLU A 288 45.17 -12.90 21.79
N ARG A 289 45.37 -13.21 20.51
CA ARG A 289 44.93 -14.45 19.91
C ARG A 289 45.60 -15.68 20.55
N GLN A 290 46.91 -15.61 20.79
CA GLN A 290 47.65 -16.68 21.50
C GLN A 290 47.15 -16.86 22.94
N LYS A 291 46.85 -15.77 23.66
CA LYS A 291 46.26 -15.84 25.00
C LYS A 291 44.86 -16.48 24.99
N ALA A 292 44.00 -16.09 24.02
CA ALA A 292 42.68 -16.69 23.86
C ALA A 292 42.77 -18.18 23.52
N LYS A 293 43.67 -18.56 22.60
CA LYS A 293 43.93 -19.94 22.23
C LYS A 293 44.40 -20.78 23.42
N ALA A 294 45.34 -20.24 24.21
CA ALA A 294 45.83 -20.92 25.41
C ALA A 294 44.71 -21.14 26.44
N LYS A 295 43.85 -20.11 26.65
CA LYS A 295 42.68 -20.22 27.53
C LYS A 295 41.66 -21.25 27.01
N ALA A 296 41.37 -21.25 25.72
CA ALA A 296 40.48 -22.23 25.09
C ALA A 296 41.07 -23.66 25.20
N ALA A 297 42.39 -23.81 25.05
CA ALA A 297 43.05 -25.13 25.20
C ALA A 297 42.98 -25.65 26.65
N GLU A 298 43.15 -24.79 27.65
CA GLU A 298 42.96 -25.11 29.07
C GLU A 298 41.54 -25.64 29.34
N LEU A 299 40.51 -24.91 28.83
CA LEU A 299 39.12 -25.29 28.98
C LEU A 299 38.81 -26.61 28.23
N LEU A 300 39.36 -26.78 27.04
CA LEU A 300 39.23 -28.03 26.28
C LEU A 300 39.76 -29.25 27.07
N ALA A 301 40.93 -29.10 27.72
CA ALA A 301 41.48 -30.15 28.56
C ALA A 301 40.57 -30.49 29.76
N LEU A 302 39.95 -29.47 30.36
CA LEU A 302 38.99 -29.68 31.45
C LEU A 302 37.70 -30.36 31.01
N VAL A 303 37.08 -29.92 29.92
CA VAL A 303 35.83 -30.54 29.42
C VAL A 303 36.05 -31.97 28.90
N ARG A 304 37.21 -32.25 28.31
CA ARG A 304 37.57 -33.65 27.91
C ARG A 304 37.77 -34.57 29.10
N LYS A 305 38.31 -34.07 30.20
CA LYS A 305 38.47 -34.82 31.44
C LYS A 305 37.13 -35.04 32.15
N SER A 306 36.24 -34.08 32.10
CA SER A 306 34.96 -34.08 32.79
C SER A 306 33.87 -33.46 31.91
N PRO A 307 33.29 -34.20 30.96
CA PRO A 307 32.30 -33.66 30.02
C PRO A 307 31.04 -33.08 30.68
N ASP A 308 30.65 -33.63 31.82
CA ASP A 308 29.48 -33.16 32.58
C ASP A 308 29.61 -31.72 33.08
N LEU A 309 30.83 -31.20 33.18
CA LEU A 309 31.09 -29.81 33.56
C LEU A 309 30.99 -28.82 32.38
N PHE A 310 30.69 -29.28 31.17
CA PHE A 310 30.67 -28.42 29.98
C PHE A 310 29.76 -27.22 30.17
N ALA A 311 28.52 -27.44 30.58
CA ALA A 311 27.55 -26.39 30.77
C ALA A 311 27.97 -25.36 31.83
N ASP A 312 28.57 -25.80 32.93
CA ASP A 312 29.06 -24.91 33.98
C ASP A 312 30.28 -24.09 33.53
N LEU A 313 31.18 -24.73 32.77
CA LEU A 313 32.33 -24.05 32.18
C LEU A 313 31.92 -23.06 31.10
N ALA A 314 30.88 -23.36 30.32
CA ALA A 314 30.28 -22.46 29.36
C ALA A 314 29.68 -21.22 30.05
N ARG A 315 28.88 -21.42 31.11
CA ARG A 315 28.32 -20.29 31.88
C ARG A 315 29.38 -19.37 32.46
N LYS A 316 30.51 -19.95 32.91
CA LYS A 316 31.56 -19.16 33.58
C LYS A 316 32.56 -18.51 32.64
N ASN A 317 32.83 -19.11 31.50
CA ASN A 317 33.94 -18.73 30.64
C ASN A 317 33.56 -18.36 29.21
N SER A 318 32.41 -18.81 28.71
CA SER A 318 32.00 -18.49 27.35
C SER A 318 31.69 -16.99 27.20
N GLN A 319 32.22 -16.39 26.15
CA GLN A 319 31.99 -14.99 25.80
C GLN A 319 30.88 -14.84 24.75
N ASP A 320 30.21 -15.94 24.40
CA ASP A 320 28.94 -15.87 23.68
C ASP A 320 27.81 -15.58 24.66
N THR A 321 27.43 -14.32 24.75
CA THR A 321 26.38 -13.84 25.67
C THR A 321 25.00 -14.41 25.38
N GLY A 322 24.76 -14.94 24.16
CA GLY A 322 23.50 -15.53 23.75
C GLY A 322 23.30 -16.92 24.35
N SER A 323 24.32 -17.78 24.29
CA SER A 323 24.21 -19.17 24.72
C SER A 323 24.84 -19.44 26.09
N ALA A 324 25.81 -18.66 26.55
CA ALA A 324 26.51 -18.87 27.83
C ALA A 324 25.57 -19.06 29.04
N PRO A 325 24.50 -18.25 29.26
CA PRO A 325 23.56 -18.45 30.37
C PRO A 325 22.85 -19.81 30.32
N GLY A 326 22.60 -20.32 29.10
CA GLY A 326 22.01 -21.64 28.84
C GLY A 326 23.02 -22.79 28.91
N GLY A 327 24.27 -22.54 29.34
CA GLY A 327 25.33 -23.57 29.35
C GLY A 327 25.93 -23.82 27.97
N GLY A 328 25.87 -22.84 27.11
CA GLY A 328 26.39 -22.86 25.75
C GLY A 328 25.48 -23.53 24.72
N ASP A 329 24.26 -23.92 25.08
CA ASP A 329 23.32 -24.61 24.19
C ASP A 329 22.84 -23.68 23.08
N LEU A 330 22.94 -24.15 21.84
CA LEU A 330 22.58 -23.39 20.61
C LEU A 330 21.27 -23.90 20.01
N ASP A 331 20.57 -24.84 20.69
CA ASP A 331 19.42 -25.54 20.17
C ASP A 331 19.70 -26.25 18.83
N PHE A 332 18.65 -26.73 18.15
CA PHE A 332 18.79 -27.38 16.84
C PHE A 332 19.03 -26.35 15.72
N PHE A 333 20.05 -26.62 14.90
CA PHE A 333 20.38 -25.82 13.73
C PHE A 333 20.66 -26.70 12.51
N ALA A 334 20.22 -26.20 11.35
CA ALA A 334 20.52 -26.83 10.06
C ALA A 334 21.80 -26.21 9.45
N ARG A 335 22.29 -26.82 8.36
CA ARG A 335 23.40 -26.24 7.58
C ARG A 335 23.03 -24.85 7.06
N GLY A 336 24.01 -23.96 7.09
CA GLY A 336 23.85 -22.54 6.72
C GLY A 336 23.47 -21.62 7.87
N ALA A 337 23.18 -22.15 9.06
CA ALA A 337 22.83 -21.35 10.23
C ALA A 337 24.03 -20.88 11.04
N MET A 338 25.17 -21.57 10.96
CA MET A 338 26.38 -21.29 11.71
C MET A 338 27.52 -20.88 10.77
N VAL A 339 28.55 -20.21 11.35
CA VAL A 339 29.76 -19.91 10.58
C VAL A 339 30.44 -21.16 10.10
N LYS A 340 30.94 -21.14 8.87
CA LYS A 340 31.39 -22.34 8.16
C LYS A 340 32.39 -23.21 8.93
N PRO A 341 33.45 -22.70 9.60
CA PRO A 341 34.35 -23.56 10.38
C PRO A 341 33.66 -24.31 11.53
N PHE A 342 32.70 -23.66 12.20
CA PHE A 342 31.91 -24.27 13.26
C PHE A 342 30.97 -25.32 12.69
N GLU A 343 30.27 -25.01 11.61
CA GLU A 343 29.33 -25.89 10.94
C GLU A 343 30.01 -27.17 10.43
N ASP A 344 31.12 -27.03 9.72
CA ASP A 344 31.84 -28.14 9.15
C ASP A 344 32.27 -29.16 10.25
N VAL A 345 32.71 -28.64 11.40
CA VAL A 345 33.07 -29.49 12.55
C VAL A 345 31.80 -30.09 13.19
N ALA A 346 30.80 -29.28 13.52
CA ALA A 346 29.58 -29.75 14.17
C ALA A 346 28.88 -30.88 13.37
N PHE A 347 28.88 -30.76 12.04
CA PHE A 347 28.25 -31.74 11.15
C PHE A 347 29.14 -32.98 10.85
N SER A 348 30.42 -32.97 11.26
CA SER A 348 31.28 -34.16 11.18
C SER A 348 31.29 -34.98 12.46
N MET A 349 30.87 -34.38 13.59
CA MET A 349 30.93 -34.99 14.93
C MET A 349 29.81 -36.01 15.15
N LYS A 350 30.05 -36.95 16.07
CA LYS A 350 29.07 -37.90 16.61
C LYS A 350 28.43 -37.33 17.88
N LYS A 351 27.20 -37.74 18.17
CA LYS A 351 26.52 -37.36 19.41
C LYS A 351 27.37 -37.68 20.65
N GLY A 352 27.54 -36.71 21.53
CA GLY A 352 28.35 -36.77 22.74
C GLY A 352 29.84 -36.44 22.54
N GLU A 353 30.26 -36.18 21.30
CA GLU A 353 31.65 -35.85 20.99
C GLU A 353 31.97 -34.39 21.32
N ILE A 354 33.22 -34.13 21.77
CA ILE A 354 33.75 -32.82 22.00
C ILE A 354 34.84 -32.55 20.96
N SER A 355 34.71 -31.42 20.23
CA SER A 355 35.62 -31.04 19.16
C SER A 355 37.03 -30.74 19.66
N ASP A 356 37.98 -30.69 18.75
CA ASP A 356 39.20 -29.90 18.94
C ASP A 356 38.87 -28.40 18.94
N LEU A 357 39.89 -27.54 19.16
CA LEU A 357 39.67 -26.09 19.05
C LEU A 357 39.31 -25.70 17.63
N VAL A 358 38.14 -25.09 17.46
CA VAL A 358 37.65 -24.60 16.18
C VAL A 358 37.87 -23.10 16.11
N GLU A 359 38.70 -22.64 15.18
CA GLU A 359 38.96 -21.24 14.96
C GLU A 359 37.93 -20.67 13.97
N SER A 360 37.33 -19.55 14.34
CA SER A 360 36.42 -18.78 13.50
C SER A 360 36.79 -17.29 13.51
N ASP A 361 36.04 -16.47 12.79
CA ASP A 361 36.20 -15.02 12.82
C ASP A 361 35.87 -14.39 14.19
N PHE A 362 35.16 -15.11 15.05
CA PHE A 362 34.80 -14.69 16.42
C PHE A 362 35.81 -15.08 17.48
N GLY A 363 36.65 -16.06 17.20
CA GLY A 363 37.62 -16.59 18.14
C GLY A 363 37.71 -18.12 18.12
N TYR A 364 37.97 -18.68 19.29
CA TYR A 364 38.17 -20.15 19.47
C TYR A 364 36.95 -20.76 20.14
N HIS A 365 36.36 -21.76 19.47
CA HIS A 365 35.21 -22.50 19.97
C HIS A 365 35.63 -23.90 20.43
N ILE A 366 35.02 -24.37 21.51
CA ILE A 366 34.95 -25.75 21.90
C ILE A 366 33.50 -26.20 21.71
N ILE A 367 33.25 -27.20 20.91
CA ILE A 367 31.90 -27.64 20.53
C ILE A 367 31.65 -29.01 21.14
N MET A 368 30.52 -29.21 21.79
CA MET A 368 30.02 -30.52 22.21
C MET A 368 28.71 -30.78 21.46
N LEU A 369 28.68 -31.85 20.65
CA LEU A 369 27.47 -32.21 19.93
C LEU A 369 26.52 -32.96 20.87
N THR A 370 25.40 -32.36 21.20
CA THR A 370 24.47 -32.90 22.20
C THR A 370 23.40 -33.78 21.57
N ASP A 371 22.96 -33.46 20.34
CA ASP A 371 21.98 -34.30 19.64
C ASP A 371 22.07 -34.18 18.12
N ILE A 372 21.53 -35.17 17.41
CA ILE A 372 21.42 -35.26 15.97
C ILE A 372 19.99 -35.61 15.63
N LYS A 373 19.32 -34.73 14.90
CA LYS A 373 17.98 -34.97 14.37
C LYS A 373 18.11 -35.24 12.88
N THR A 374 18.21 -36.52 12.55
CA THR A 374 18.18 -36.95 11.15
C THR A 374 16.74 -36.97 10.69
N PRO A 375 16.41 -36.25 9.60
CA PRO A 375 15.05 -36.29 9.08
C PRO A 375 14.68 -37.72 8.71
N LYS A 376 13.51 -38.14 9.11
CA LYS A 376 12.99 -39.44 8.67
C LYS A 376 12.69 -39.32 7.19
N GLN A 377 13.44 -40.06 6.37
CA GLN A 377 13.17 -40.10 4.93
C GLN A 377 11.76 -40.68 4.72
N ARG A 378 10.84 -39.83 4.25
CA ARG A 378 9.49 -40.26 3.92
C ARG A 378 9.54 -41.16 2.69
N THR A 379 8.85 -42.25 2.78
CA THR A 379 8.80 -43.22 1.67
C THR A 379 8.00 -42.67 0.49
N TYR A 380 8.25 -43.24 -0.68
CA TYR A 380 7.47 -42.92 -1.88
C TYR A 380 5.96 -43.04 -1.63
N GLU A 381 5.52 -44.10 -0.97
CA GLU A 381 4.10 -44.36 -0.69
C GLU A 381 3.49 -43.29 0.25
N GLU A 382 4.27 -42.85 1.25
CA GLU A 382 3.82 -41.77 2.15
C GLU A 382 3.70 -40.42 1.41
N MET A 383 4.47 -40.19 0.37
CA MET A 383 4.54 -38.93 -0.37
C MET A 383 3.74 -38.93 -1.67
N LYS A 384 3.32 -40.05 -2.16
CA LYS A 384 2.66 -40.22 -3.46
C LYS A 384 1.52 -39.23 -3.70
N PRO A 385 0.58 -38.96 -2.75
CA PRO A 385 -0.50 -37.99 -3.00
C PRO A 385 0.02 -36.57 -3.18
N GLU A 386 1.05 -36.18 -2.44
CA GLU A 386 1.68 -34.86 -2.50
C GLU A 386 2.45 -34.68 -3.82
N LEU A 387 3.25 -35.70 -4.18
CA LEU A 387 3.98 -35.73 -5.45
C LEU A 387 3.04 -35.66 -6.66
N GLU A 388 1.93 -36.42 -6.61
CA GLU A 388 0.93 -36.39 -7.67
C GLU A 388 0.30 -35.00 -7.83
N ALA A 389 0.00 -34.33 -6.72
CA ALA A 389 -0.52 -32.95 -6.73
C ALA A 389 0.48 -31.95 -7.31
N ASP A 390 1.76 -32.07 -6.92
CA ASP A 390 2.83 -31.19 -7.40
C ASP A 390 3.14 -31.41 -8.88
N VAL A 391 3.28 -32.66 -9.32
CA VAL A 391 3.52 -32.99 -10.73
C VAL A 391 2.35 -32.55 -11.60
N LYS A 392 1.11 -32.81 -11.17
CA LYS A 392 -0.09 -32.32 -11.86
C LYS A 392 -0.09 -30.80 -11.96
N LYS A 393 0.30 -30.10 -10.89
CA LYS A 393 0.38 -28.63 -10.89
C LYS A 393 1.41 -28.12 -11.89
N GLN A 394 2.60 -28.69 -11.91
CA GLN A 394 3.65 -28.29 -12.85
C GLN A 394 3.26 -28.59 -14.31
N GLN A 395 2.71 -29.78 -14.57
CA GLN A 395 2.26 -30.15 -15.91
C GLN A 395 1.08 -29.26 -16.37
N ALA A 396 0.17 -28.91 -15.42
CA ALA A 396 -0.95 -28.03 -15.71
C ALA A 396 -0.48 -26.61 -16.08
N GLN A 397 0.51 -26.07 -15.40
CA GLN A 397 1.06 -24.76 -15.73
C GLN A 397 1.70 -24.73 -17.13
N LYS A 398 2.47 -25.76 -17.48
CA LYS A 398 3.07 -25.88 -18.81
C LYS A 398 1.97 -26.00 -19.88
N LYS A 399 1.03 -26.92 -19.67
CA LYS A 399 -0.05 -27.19 -20.63
C LYS A 399 -1.04 -26.00 -20.75
N PHE A 400 -1.21 -25.22 -19.65
CA PHE A 400 -2.03 -24.01 -19.69
C PHE A 400 -1.52 -23.02 -20.72
N SER A 401 -0.20 -22.76 -20.79
CA SER A 401 0.38 -21.81 -21.74
C SER A 401 0.11 -22.23 -23.20
N GLU A 402 0.21 -23.52 -23.51
CA GLU A 402 -0.09 -24.07 -24.83
C GLU A 402 -1.58 -23.95 -25.19
N ILE A 403 -2.47 -24.25 -24.23
CA ILE A 403 -3.92 -24.19 -24.41
C ILE A 403 -4.42 -22.74 -24.46
N ALA A 404 -3.79 -21.83 -23.72
CA ALA A 404 -4.15 -20.42 -23.67
C ALA A 404 -4.06 -19.73 -25.03
N GLU A 405 -3.02 -20.05 -25.80
CA GLU A 405 -2.89 -19.57 -27.19
C GLU A 405 -3.99 -20.14 -28.07
N ALA A 406 -4.22 -21.47 -28.00
CA ALA A 406 -5.27 -22.13 -28.76
C ALA A 406 -6.68 -21.64 -28.38
N PHE A 407 -6.91 -21.28 -27.10
CA PHE A 407 -8.15 -20.68 -26.61
C PHE A 407 -8.34 -19.29 -27.19
N THR A 408 -7.32 -18.43 -27.09
CA THR A 408 -7.36 -17.04 -27.59
C THR A 408 -7.64 -16.98 -29.08
N ASN A 409 -6.91 -17.76 -29.86
CA ASN A 409 -7.11 -17.84 -31.32
C ASN A 409 -8.50 -18.42 -31.65
N GLY A 410 -8.91 -19.46 -30.96
CA GLY A 410 -10.18 -20.13 -31.25
C GLY A 410 -11.41 -19.28 -30.96
N VAL A 411 -11.44 -18.51 -29.86
CA VAL A 411 -12.59 -17.62 -29.56
C VAL A 411 -12.67 -16.44 -30.52
N TYR A 412 -11.54 -16.02 -31.08
CA TYR A 412 -11.46 -14.96 -32.08
C TYR A 412 -11.87 -15.43 -33.47
N GLU A 413 -11.32 -16.55 -33.95
CA GLU A 413 -11.60 -17.10 -35.27
C GLU A 413 -13.04 -17.57 -35.42
N GLN A 414 -13.62 -18.13 -34.35
CA GLN A 414 -14.99 -18.65 -34.34
C GLN A 414 -15.91 -17.73 -33.54
N ALA A 415 -15.95 -16.46 -33.95
CA ALA A 415 -16.61 -15.40 -33.21
C ALA A 415 -18.09 -15.61 -32.89
N ASP A 416 -18.78 -16.51 -33.58
CA ASP A 416 -20.25 -16.69 -33.48
C ASP A 416 -20.66 -17.81 -32.51
N SER A 417 -19.73 -18.59 -31.97
CA SER A 417 -20.00 -19.69 -31.04
C SER A 417 -18.82 -20.02 -30.16
N LEU A 418 -19.05 -20.28 -28.88
CA LEU A 418 -18.05 -20.78 -27.94
C LEU A 418 -17.90 -22.32 -27.99
N LYS A 419 -18.93 -23.03 -28.53
CA LYS A 419 -18.97 -24.49 -28.51
C LYS A 419 -17.80 -25.16 -29.23
N PRO A 420 -17.36 -24.77 -30.45
CA PRO A 420 -16.27 -25.45 -31.14
C PRO A 420 -14.94 -25.36 -30.38
N VAL A 421 -14.66 -24.19 -29.73
CA VAL A 421 -13.46 -24.01 -28.89
C VAL A 421 -13.57 -24.86 -27.62
N ALA A 422 -14.75 -24.86 -26.98
CA ALA A 422 -15.01 -25.65 -25.79
C ALA A 422 -14.83 -27.16 -26.09
N ASP A 423 -15.41 -27.66 -27.17
CA ASP A 423 -15.29 -29.07 -27.56
C ASP A 423 -13.82 -29.46 -27.89
N ARG A 424 -13.10 -28.58 -28.63
CA ARG A 424 -11.67 -28.81 -28.99
C ARG A 424 -10.78 -28.87 -27.77
N LEU A 425 -10.99 -27.97 -26.81
CA LEU A 425 -10.16 -27.84 -25.61
C LEU A 425 -10.71 -28.61 -24.40
N LYS A 426 -11.80 -29.36 -24.57
CA LYS A 426 -12.51 -30.11 -23.52
C LYS A 426 -12.91 -29.24 -22.33
N LEU A 427 -13.41 -28.01 -22.65
CA LEU A 427 -13.93 -27.06 -21.69
C LEU A 427 -15.46 -27.10 -21.67
N GLU A 428 -16.04 -26.63 -20.56
CA GLU A 428 -17.50 -26.56 -20.41
C GLU A 428 -18.02 -25.18 -20.82
N VAL A 429 -19.08 -25.15 -21.62
CA VAL A 429 -19.82 -23.92 -21.86
C VAL A 429 -20.82 -23.73 -20.72
N LYS A 430 -20.63 -22.66 -19.96
CA LYS A 430 -21.46 -22.28 -18.81
C LYS A 430 -22.36 -21.11 -19.18
N THR A 431 -23.44 -20.92 -18.41
CA THR A 431 -24.36 -19.80 -18.59
C THR A 431 -24.39 -18.92 -17.33
N ALA A 432 -24.63 -17.63 -17.52
CA ALA A 432 -24.89 -16.68 -16.45
C ALA A 432 -25.98 -15.69 -16.89
N SER A 433 -26.84 -15.31 -15.97
CA SER A 433 -27.96 -14.42 -16.22
C SER A 433 -27.88 -13.15 -15.38
N GLY A 434 -28.39 -12.04 -15.92
CA GLY A 434 -28.55 -10.79 -15.19
C GLY A 434 -27.23 -10.08 -14.87
N LEU A 435 -26.16 -10.30 -15.68
CA LEU A 435 -24.94 -9.54 -15.53
C LEU A 435 -25.20 -8.07 -15.81
N THR A 436 -24.60 -7.21 -15.02
CA THR A 436 -24.60 -5.75 -15.20
C THR A 436 -23.18 -5.25 -15.47
N ARG A 437 -23.05 -4.11 -16.17
CA ARG A 437 -21.74 -3.51 -16.49
C ARG A 437 -20.89 -3.23 -15.23
N THR A 438 -21.55 -2.85 -14.16
CA THR A 438 -20.92 -2.69 -12.84
C THR A 438 -21.25 -3.92 -11.99
N PRO A 439 -20.25 -4.58 -11.37
CA PRO A 439 -20.49 -5.74 -10.52
C PRO A 439 -21.46 -5.39 -9.38
N GLN A 440 -22.34 -6.31 -9.02
CA GLN A 440 -23.16 -6.17 -7.84
C GLN A 440 -22.30 -6.15 -6.57
N ARG A 441 -22.74 -5.44 -5.55
CA ARG A 441 -21.99 -5.31 -4.29
C ARG A 441 -21.77 -6.68 -3.65
N GLY A 442 -20.51 -7.06 -3.45
CA GLY A 442 -20.14 -8.36 -2.90
C GLY A 442 -19.98 -9.48 -3.95
N ALA A 443 -20.20 -9.19 -5.25
CA ALA A 443 -19.88 -10.14 -6.30
C ALA A 443 -18.38 -10.37 -6.41
N ALA A 444 -17.97 -11.64 -6.52
CA ALA A 444 -16.57 -12.05 -6.66
C ALA A 444 -16.41 -13.05 -7.82
N GLY A 445 -15.18 -13.28 -8.25
CA GLY A 445 -14.83 -14.25 -9.28
C GLY A 445 -14.80 -13.69 -10.70
N PRO A 446 -14.60 -14.56 -11.70
CA PRO A 446 -14.35 -14.18 -13.09
C PRO A 446 -15.46 -13.30 -13.70
N LEU A 447 -16.71 -13.58 -13.38
CA LEU A 447 -17.89 -12.87 -13.92
C LEU A 447 -18.06 -11.45 -13.37
N SER A 448 -17.36 -11.09 -12.27
CA SER A 448 -17.37 -9.74 -11.72
C SER A 448 -16.13 -8.94 -12.11
N ASN A 449 -15.24 -9.50 -12.93
CA ASN A 449 -14.04 -8.81 -13.39
C ASN A 449 -14.42 -7.64 -14.32
N PRO A 450 -13.98 -6.39 -14.03
CA PRO A 450 -14.34 -5.23 -14.84
C PRO A 450 -13.92 -5.31 -16.31
N LYS A 451 -12.77 -5.95 -16.60
CA LYS A 451 -12.32 -6.14 -17.99
C LYS A 451 -13.28 -7.05 -18.76
N PHE A 452 -13.68 -8.14 -18.14
CA PHE A 452 -14.63 -9.08 -18.75
C PHE A 452 -16.01 -8.44 -18.93
N LEU A 453 -16.52 -7.74 -17.93
CA LEU A 453 -17.79 -7.03 -18.03
C LEU A 453 -17.75 -5.97 -19.14
N ASN A 454 -16.67 -5.19 -19.25
CA ASN A 454 -16.50 -4.23 -20.34
C ASN A 454 -16.50 -4.91 -21.71
N ALA A 455 -15.90 -6.08 -21.84
CA ALA A 455 -15.93 -6.85 -23.09
C ALA A 455 -17.34 -7.37 -23.43
N ILE A 456 -18.06 -7.91 -22.45
CA ILE A 456 -19.46 -8.38 -22.61
C ILE A 456 -20.39 -7.24 -23.03
N PHE A 457 -20.23 -6.06 -22.45
CA PHE A 457 -21.06 -4.89 -22.76
C PHE A 457 -20.48 -4.02 -23.90
N SER A 458 -19.57 -4.57 -24.70
CA SER A 458 -19.08 -3.89 -25.91
C SER A 458 -20.13 -3.93 -27.04
N PRO A 459 -20.11 -2.98 -27.98
CA PRO A 459 -21.02 -2.99 -29.14
C PRO A 459 -20.94 -4.29 -29.93
N ASP A 460 -19.75 -4.84 -30.12
CA ASP A 460 -19.55 -6.09 -30.87
C ASP A 460 -20.21 -7.31 -30.19
N ALA A 461 -20.13 -7.38 -28.87
CA ALA A 461 -20.75 -8.47 -28.11
C ALA A 461 -22.29 -8.32 -28.04
N ILE A 462 -22.80 -7.08 -27.88
CA ILE A 462 -24.24 -6.82 -27.73
C ILE A 462 -24.97 -6.90 -29.08
N GLU A 463 -24.48 -6.15 -30.09
CA GLU A 463 -25.19 -5.96 -31.35
C GLU A 463 -24.92 -7.11 -32.33
N LYS A 464 -23.64 -7.50 -32.46
CA LYS A 464 -23.21 -8.55 -33.38
C LYS A 464 -23.23 -9.93 -32.74
N LYS A 465 -23.50 -10.04 -31.45
CA LYS A 465 -23.52 -11.28 -30.66
C LYS A 465 -22.26 -12.13 -30.85
N ARG A 466 -21.10 -11.46 -30.97
CA ARG A 466 -19.81 -12.13 -31.10
C ARG A 466 -19.28 -12.53 -29.73
N ASN A 467 -18.45 -13.56 -29.73
CA ASN A 467 -17.62 -13.89 -28.57
C ASN A 467 -16.77 -12.68 -28.18
N THR A 468 -16.57 -12.48 -26.90
CA THR A 468 -15.52 -11.56 -26.45
C THR A 468 -14.16 -12.15 -26.77
N GLU A 469 -13.14 -11.30 -26.91
CA GLU A 469 -11.78 -11.77 -26.85
C GLU A 469 -11.52 -12.55 -25.56
N ALA A 470 -10.47 -13.36 -25.54
CA ALA A 470 -10.02 -14.01 -24.32
C ALA A 470 -9.52 -12.95 -23.31
N VAL A 471 -10.20 -12.81 -22.20
CA VAL A 471 -9.87 -11.82 -21.16
C VAL A 471 -9.17 -12.53 -20.00
N GLU A 472 -7.98 -12.08 -19.65
CA GLU A 472 -7.30 -12.53 -18.42
C GLU A 472 -7.96 -11.85 -17.20
N VAL A 473 -8.57 -12.65 -16.35
CA VAL A 473 -9.30 -12.20 -15.16
C VAL A 473 -8.54 -12.45 -13.86
N ALA A 474 -7.58 -13.37 -13.90
CA ALA A 474 -6.60 -13.64 -12.85
C ALA A 474 -5.38 -14.35 -13.46
N PRO A 475 -4.24 -14.46 -12.77
CA PRO A 475 -3.08 -15.21 -13.26
C PRO A 475 -3.47 -16.65 -13.65
N SER A 476 -3.12 -17.03 -14.87
CA SER A 476 -3.49 -18.34 -15.45
C SER A 476 -5.00 -18.62 -15.47
N GLN A 477 -5.82 -17.57 -15.72
CA GLN A 477 -7.25 -17.70 -15.84
C GLN A 477 -7.76 -16.81 -16.99
N LEU A 478 -8.25 -17.41 -18.06
CA LEU A 478 -8.83 -16.75 -19.23
C LEU A 478 -10.33 -17.06 -19.32
N ILE A 479 -11.10 -16.04 -19.67
CA ILE A 479 -12.54 -16.16 -19.91
C ILE A 479 -12.91 -15.54 -21.24
N SER A 480 -13.82 -16.15 -21.96
CA SER A 480 -14.53 -15.54 -23.10
C SER A 480 -16.02 -15.79 -22.92
N GLY A 481 -16.82 -14.80 -23.27
CA GLY A 481 -18.27 -14.86 -23.14
C GLY A 481 -18.97 -14.41 -24.43
N ARG A 482 -20.22 -14.82 -24.57
CA ARG A 482 -21.11 -14.46 -25.67
C ARG A 482 -22.48 -14.06 -25.13
N VAL A 483 -22.96 -12.91 -25.54
CA VAL A 483 -24.27 -12.42 -25.14
C VAL A 483 -25.39 -13.21 -25.85
N THR A 484 -26.17 -13.91 -25.06
CA THR A 484 -27.36 -14.63 -25.56
C THR A 484 -28.59 -13.72 -25.57
N GLN A 485 -28.74 -12.89 -24.54
CA GLN A 485 -29.83 -11.91 -24.43
C GLN A 485 -29.30 -10.63 -23.81
N TYR A 486 -29.70 -9.50 -24.36
CA TYR A 486 -29.37 -8.16 -23.82
C TYR A 486 -30.65 -7.40 -23.52
N THR A 487 -30.69 -6.74 -22.37
CA THR A 487 -31.78 -5.85 -21.96
C THR A 487 -31.18 -4.48 -21.72
N ALA A 488 -31.54 -3.48 -22.49
CA ALA A 488 -31.06 -2.13 -22.36
C ALA A 488 -31.46 -1.49 -21.02
N ALA A 489 -30.67 -0.56 -20.56
CA ALA A 489 -31.06 0.28 -19.44
C ALA A 489 -32.34 1.02 -19.75
N ARG A 490 -33.27 1.04 -18.80
CA ARG A 490 -34.56 1.70 -18.98
C ARG A 490 -35.07 2.31 -17.69
N THR A 491 -35.85 3.34 -17.79
CA THR A 491 -36.65 3.80 -16.67
C THR A 491 -37.78 2.80 -16.44
N ARG A 492 -37.88 2.22 -15.25
CA ARG A 492 -38.94 1.28 -14.89
C ARG A 492 -40.26 2.04 -14.80
N PRO A 493 -41.33 1.62 -15.51
CA PRO A 493 -42.59 2.32 -15.49
C PRO A 493 -43.18 2.36 -14.07
N LEU A 494 -43.98 3.39 -13.78
CA LEU A 494 -44.60 3.58 -12.46
C LEU A 494 -45.37 2.33 -11.99
N THR A 495 -46.02 1.62 -12.88
CA THR A 495 -46.76 0.39 -12.57
C THR A 495 -45.88 -0.72 -11.99
N GLU A 496 -44.60 -0.77 -12.40
CA GLU A 496 -43.62 -1.75 -11.91
C GLU A 496 -42.99 -1.34 -10.56
N VAL A 497 -42.94 -0.04 -10.27
CA VAL A 497 -42.21 0.51 -9.10
C VAL A 497 -43.12 1.23 -8.13
N LYS A 498 -44.47 1.12 -8.26
CA LYS A 498 -45.42 1.92 -7.48
C LYS A 498 -45.20 1.83 -5.97
N ASP A 499 -44.90 0.64 -5.45
CA ASP A 499 -44.65 0.43 -4.04
C ASP A 499 -43.32 1.09 -3.58
N VAL A 500 -42.30 1.00 -4.43
CA VAL A 500 -41.00 1.67 -4.16
C VAL A 500 -41.17 3.19 -4.21
N VAL A 501 -41.93 3.69 -5.16
CA VAL A 501 -42.26 5.14 -5.26
C VAL A 501 -43.02 5.58 -4.02
N ARG A 502 -43.99 4.83 -3.56
CA ARG A 502 -44.76 5.11 -2.34
C ARG A 502 -43.85 5.18 -1.12
N GLN A 503 -43.02 4.17 -0.92
CA GLN A 503 -42.09 4.14 0.21
C GLN A 503 -41.12 5.34 0.20
N ARG A 504 -40.54 5.67 -0.96
CA ARG A 504 -39.62 6.81 -1.12
C ARG A 504 -40.33 8.15 -0.92
N TRP A 505 -41.56 8.29 -1.43
CA TRP A 505 -42.37 9.47 -1.25
C TRP A 505 -42.69 9.69 0.25
N LEU A 506 -43.16 8.63 0.95
CA LEU A 506 -43.46 8.68 2.37
C LEU A 506 -42.23 9.07 3.20
N ALA A 507 -41.08 8.48 2.90
CA ALA A 507 -39.81 8.82 3.57
C ALA A 507 -39.38 10.28 3.34
N ALA A 508 -39.43 10.74 2.09
CA ALA A 508 -39.08 12.10 1.74
C ALA A 508 -40.03 13.12 2.37
N ARG A 509 -41.33 12.89 2.25
CA ARG A 509 -42.35 13.80 2.80
C ARG A 509 -42.38 13.79 4.34
N GLY A 510 -42.23 12.60 4.95
CA GLY A 510 -42.13 12.47 6.41
C GLY A 510 -40.92 13.21 6.97
N SER A 511 -39.77 13.14 6.30
CA SER A 511 -38.58 13.90 6.68
C SER A 511 -38.76 15.40 6.51
N GLU A 512 -39.40 15.85 5.43
CA GLU A 512 -39.72 17.26 5.19
C GLU A 512 -40.65 17.82 6.26
N ASP A 513 -41.73 17.10 6.60
CA ASP A 513 -42.71 17.53 7.59
C ASP A 513 -42.09 17.55 9.02
N ALA A 514 -41.26 16.53 9.34
CA ALA A 514 -40.49 16.50 10.60
C ALA A 514 -39.56 17.72 10.70
N ARG A 515 -38.85 18.05 9.64
CA ARG A 515 -37.97 19.23 9.59
C ARG A 515 -38.76 20.55 9.73
N LYS A 516 -39.89 20.66 9.03
CA LYS A 516 -40.76 21.84 9.09
C LYS A 516 -41.30 22.07 10.51
N GLU A 517 -41.83 21.04 11.14
CA GLU A 517 -42.32 21.15 12.50
C GLU A 517 -41.19 21.40 13.50
N GLY A 518 -40.08 20.65 13.37
CA GLY A 518 -38.91 20.82 14.24
C GLY A 518 -38.33 22.23 14.15
N THR A 519 -38.25 22.82 12.95
CA THR A 519 -37.78 24.19 12.77
C THR A 519 -38.73 25.22 13.39
N ALA A 520 -40.06 25.03 13.25
CA ALA A 520 -41.06 25.88 13.87
C ALA A 520 -41.01 25.77 15.41
N LYS A 521 -40.87 24.58 15.98
CA LYS A 521 -40.68 24.35 17.42
C LYS A 521 -39.38 24.95 17.93
N LEU A 522 -38.29 24.83 17.19
CA LEU A 522 -37.02 25.48 17.53
C LEU A 522 -37.17 26.99 17.68
N ALA A 523 -37.84 27.65 16.73
CA ALA A 523 -38.08 29.07 16.80
C ALA A 523 -38.93 29.46 18.01
N SER A 524 -40.01 28.73 18.24
CA SER A 524 -40.89 28.91 19.41
C SER A 524 -40.15 28.71 20.75
N TRP A 525 -39.36 27.66 20.87
CA TRP A 525 -38.62 27.36 22.11
C TRP A 525 -37.44 28.30 22.35
N LYS A 526 -36.87 28.89 21.32
CA LYS A 526 -35.90 29.98 21.49
C LYS A 526 -36.54 31.23 22.05
N ALA A 527 -37.79 31.54 21.64
CA ALA A 527 -38.54 32.66 22.16
C ALA A 527 -39.11 32.45 23.56
N ALA A 528 -39.55 31.22 23.86
CA ALA A 528 -40.14 30.82 25.14
C ALA A 528 -39.52 29.49 25.67
N PRO A 529 -38.28 29.51 26.21
CA PRO A 529 -37.56 28.32 26.60
C PRO A 529 -38.27 27.40 27.62
N ALA A 530 -39.14 27.97 28.46
CA ALA A 530 -39.92 27.22 29.44
C ALA A 530 -41.03 26.34 28.83
N SER A 531 -41.43 26.61 27.59
CA SER A 531 -42.42 25.81 26.85
C SER A 531 -41.83 24.57 26.16
N ALA A 532 -40.52 24.37 26.21
CA ALA A 532 -39.85 23.30 25.51
C ALA A 532 -40.14 21.93 26.13
N ALA A 533 -40.79 21.06 25.35
CA ALA A 533 -41.00 19.66 25.70
C ALA A 533 -39.79 18.83 25.28
N LEU A 534 -38.86 18.62 26.21
CA LEU A 534 -37.61 17.92 25.98
C LEU A 534 -37.56 16.63 26.79
N GLY A 535 -36.82 15.66 26.29
CA GLY A 535 -36.53 14.43 27.03
C GLY A 535 -35.62 14.65 28.26
N PRO A 536 -35.30 13.58 28.98
CA PRO A 536 -34.39 13.65 30.13
C PRO A 536 -33.00 14.12 29.68
N SER A 537 -32.23 14.73 30.58
CA SER A 537 -30.88 15.14 30.27
C SER A 537 -29.96 13.93 30.13
N VAL A 538 -29.07 14.01 29.18
CA VAL A 538 -28.00 13.03 28.90
C VAL A 538 -26.67 13.75 28.76
N VAL A 539 -25.60 13.08 29.17
CA VAL A 539 -24.24 13.63 29.03
C VAL A 539 -23.56 13.00 27.83
N VAL A 540 -23.18 13.80 26.85
CA VAL A 540 -22.50 13.36 25.63
C VAL A 540 -21.09 13.93 25.54
N SER A 541 -20.22 13.21 24.88
CA SER A 541 -18.86 13.62 24.52
C SER A 541 -18.44 12.99 23.19
N ARG A 542 -17.23 13.33 22.69
CA ARG A 542 -16.65 12.65 21.52
C ARG A 542 -16.40 11.16 21.74
N GLU A 543 -16.07 10.77 22.99
CA GLU A 543 -15.84 9.37 23.36
C GLU A 543 -17.14 8.61 23.66
N GLN A 544 -18.15 9.31 24.15
CA GLN A 544 -19.41 8.72 24.61
C GLN A 544 -20.61 9.46 24.00
N ALA A 545 -21.01 9.03 22.84
CA ALA A 545 -22.15 9.60 22.10
C ALA A 545 -23.51 9.23 22.70
N GLN A 546 -23.59 8.29 23.64
CA GLN A 546 -24.84 7.82 24.29
C GLN A 546 -25.90 7.38 23.25
N LYS A 547 -25.46 6.70 22.17
CA LYS A 547 -26.30 6.29 21.04
C LYS A 547 -26.94 7.46 20.26
N GLN A 548 -26.49 8.69 20.47
CA GLN A 548 -26.97 9.84 19.69
C GLN A 548 -26.29 9.90 18.33
N PRO A 549 -26.99 10.41 17.29
CA PRO A 549 -26.40 10.60 15.97
C PRO A 549 -25.13 11.46 16.04
N PRO A 550 -24.06 11.11 15.33
CA PRO A 550 -22.79 11.86 15.35
C PRO A 550 -22.97 13.36 15.07
N LYS A 551 -23.85 13.70 14.14
CA LYS A 551 -24.17 15.09 13.77
C LYS A 551 -24.78 15.88 14.93
N LEU A 552 -25.61 15.22 15.74
CA LEU A 552 -26.23 15.83 16.93
C LEU A 552 -25.16 16.10 18.01
N VAL A 553 -24.29 15.13 18.26
CA VAL A 553 -23.19 15.28 19.22
C VAL A 553 -22.24 16.40 18.79
N GLU A 554 -21.92 16.47 17.49
CA GLU A 554 -21.08 17.53 16.93
C GLU A 554 -21.68 18.93 17.17
N VAL A 555 -22.97 19.09 16.88
CA VAL A 555 -23.69 20.36 17.10
C VAL A 555 -23.71 20.72 18.60
N ALA A 556 -23.93 19.76 19.46
CA ALA A 556 -23.91 19.98 20.91
C ALA A 556 -22.53 20.43 21.40
N LEU A 557 -21.44 19.81 20.91
CA LEU A 557 -20.07 20.14 21.31
C LEU A 557 -19.58 21.47 20.71
N LYS A 558 -20.16 21.93 19.60
CA LYS A 558 -19.86 23.24 18.98
C LYS A 558 -20.62 24.41 19.64
N ALA A 559 -21.58 24.15 20.53
CA ALA A 559 -22.33 25.21 21.19
C ALA A 559 -21.40 26.12 22.02
N ASP A 560 -21.57 27.44 21.90
CA ASP A 560 -20.78 28.41 22.66
C ASP A 560 -21.04 28.27 24.18
N PRO A 561 -20.00 27.98 24.96
CA PRO A 561 -20.13 27.86 26.44
C PRO A 561 -20.69 29.13 27.11
N ALA A 562 -20.41 30.29 26.54
CA ALA A 562 -20.87 31.58 27.09
C ALA A 562 -22.36 31.84 26.84
N ALA A 563 -22.97 31.16 25.85
CA ALA A 563 -24.37 31.36 25.47
C ALA A 563 -25.33 30.32 26.06
N LEU A 564 -24.85 29.46 26.97
CA LEU A 564 -25.67 28.39 27.54
C LEU A 564 -26.71 28.89 28.58
N PRO A 565 -27.90 28.30 28.61
CA PRO A 565 -28.37 27.19 27.79
C PRO A 565 -28.81 27.63 26.38
N VAL A 566 -28.46 26.86 25.34
CA VAL A 566 -28.76 27.20 23.95
C VAL A 566 -29.49 26.08 23.23
N PHE A 567 -30.44 26.44 22.34
CA PHE A 567 -31.17 25.52 21.49
C PHE A 567 -30.55 25.52 20.06
N SER A 568 -30.29 24.34 19.56
CA SER A 568 -29.82 24.13 18.19
C SER A 568 -30.64 23.07 17.48
N GLY A 569 -30.93 23.30 16.19
CA GLY A 569 -31.61 22.32 15.37
C GLY A 569 -30.62 21.47 14.57
N VAL A 570 -30.91 20.21 14.39
CA VAL A 570 -30.09 19.25 13.69
C VAL A 570 -30.93 18.53 12.66
N ASP A 571 -30.63 18.73 11.38
CA ASP A 571 -31.22 17.97 10.29
C ASP A 571 -30.53 16.61 10.20
N LEU A 572 -31.28 15.54 10.47
CA LEU A 572 -30.83 14.15 10.45
C LEU A 572 -31.10 13.46 9.09
N GLY A 573 -31.49 14.23 8.09
CA GLY A 573 -31.80 13.71 6.74
C GLY A 573 -33.00 12.77 6.74
N PRO A 574 -32.87 11.54 6.23
CA PRO A 574 -33.97 10.59 6.17
C PRO A 574 -34.55 10.19 7.53
N GLU A 575 -33.81 10.34 8.62
CA GLU A 575 -34.28 10.03 9.97
C GLU A 575 -35.20 11.11 10.54
N GLY A 576 -35.14 12.34 10.02
CA GLY A 576 -35.97 13.47 10.41
C GLY A 576 -35.17 14.63 10.97
N TYR A 577 -35.62 15.21 12.09
CA TYR A 577 -35.03 16.41 12.68
C TYR A 577 -34.94 16.27 14.20
N ALA A 578 -33.92 16.85 14.80
CA ALA A 578 -33.80 16.92 16.24
C ALA A 578 -33.54 18.34 16.72
N ILE A 579 -34.06 18.67 17.90
CA ILE A 579 -33.68 19.87 18.64
C ILE A 579 -32.85 19.43 19.83
N VAL A 580 -31.66 19.98 19.94
CA VAL A 580 -30.78 19.78 21.10
C VAL A 580 -30.73 21.08 21.90
N LYS A 581 -31.02 20.99 23.21
CA LYS A 581 -30.77 22.04 24.21
C LYS A 581 -29.50 21.68 24.93
N VAL A 582 -28.45 22.47 24.74
CA VAL A 582 -27.21 22.33 25.51
C VAL A 582 -27.38 23.13 26.81
N ILE A 583 -27.30 22.43 27.93
CA ILE A 583 -27.58 23.01 29.26
C ILE A 583 -26.31 23.61 29.85
N LYS A 584 -25.23 22.81 29.88
CA LYS A 584 -23.95 23.22 30.44
C LYS A 584 -22.80 22.39 29.91
N VAL A 585 -21.61 22.94 30.06
CA VAL A 585 -20.34 22.24 29.86
C VAL A 585 -20.00 21.51 31.15
N LEU A 586 -19.54 20.28 30.99
CA LEU A 586 -18.98 19.48 32.07
C LEU A 586 -17.51 19.21 31.80
N PRO A 587 -16.64 19.28 32.82
CA PRO A 587 -15.25 18.93 32.62
C PRO A 587 -15.13 17.45 32.19
N ARG A 588 -14.06 17.12 31.50
CA ARG A 588 -13.77 15.72 31.20
C ARG A 588 -13.60 14.89 32.45
N GLU A 589 -13.90 13.60 32.37
CA GLU A 589 -13.52 12.68 33.45
C GLU A 589 -12.00 12.54 33.48
N GLN A 590 -11.44 12.50 34.69
CA GLN A 590 -9.99 12.33 34.82
C GLN A 590 -9.59 10.94 34.32
N PRO A 591 -8.77 10.84 33.26
CA PRO A 591 -8.34 9.54 32.77
C PRO A 591 -7.36 8.89 33.75
N PRO A 592 -7.25 7.55 33.77
CA PRO A 592 -6.17 6.85 34.45
C PRO A 592 -4.80 7.38 33.98
N GLU A 593 -3.81 7.36 34.89
CA GLU A 593 -2.49 7.95 34.64
C GLU A 593 -1.83 7.44 33.35
N ALA A 594 -1.90 6.14 33.06
CA ALA A 594 -1.37 5.54 31.83
C ALA A 594 -2.03 6.12 30.56
N LYS A 595 -3.37 6.30 30.59
CA LYS A 595 -4.12 6.91 29.49
C LYS A 595 -3.78 8.39 29.34
N ALA A 596 -3.67 9.13 30.45
CA ALA A 596 -3.28 10.54 30.43
C ALA A 596 -1.92 10.75 29.79
N LYS A 597 -0.94 9.90 30.12
CA LYS A 597 0.41 9.93 29.52
C LYS A 597 0.38 9.61 28.03
N GLN A 598 -0.40 8.63 27.63
CA GLN A 598 -0.58 8.28 26.21
C GLN A 598 -1.19 9.45 25.43
N GLU A 599 -2.24 10.07 25.93
CA GLU A 599 -2.92 11.22 25.30
C GLU A 599 -1.99 12.42 25.18
N GLN A 600 -1.19 12.72 26.21
CA GLN A 600 -0.18 13.78 26.15
C GLN A 600 0.87 13.49 25.08
N THR A 601 1.31 12.23 24.95
CA THR A 601 2.26 11.83 23.89
C THR A 601 1.64 12.00 22.50
N GLN A 602 0.38 11.57 22.32
CA GLN A 602 -0.33 11.74 21.06
C GLN A 602 -0.54 13.21 20.71
N TYR A 603 -0.90 14.03 21.71
CA TYR A 603 -1.04 15.47 21.52
C TYR A 603 0.29 16.12 21.10
N ALA A 604 1.39 15.76 21.76
CA ALA A 604 2.71 16.26 21.41
C ALA A 604 3.09 15.88 19.96
N GLN A 605 2.82 14.65 19.53
CA GLN A 605 3.06 14.22 18.15
C GLN A 605 2.17 14.99 17.15
N TRP A 606 0.91 15.17 17.49
CA TRP A 606 -0.02 15.95 16.67
C TRP A 606 0.42 17.41 16.55
N TRP A 607 0.81 18.03 17.67
CA TRP A 607 1.33 19.39 17.70
C TRP A 607 2.58 19.55 16.83
N THR A 608 3.55 18.67 17.02
CA THR A 608 4.77 18.60 16.20
C THR A 608 4.47 18.48 14.70
N SER A 609 3.49 17.66 14.35
CA SER A 609 3.05 17.51 12.96
C SER A 609 2.41 18.79 12.42
N ALA A 610 1.59 19.47 13.23
CA ALA A 610 0.96 20.73 12.87
C ALA A 610 1.99 21.86 12.70
N GLU A 611 2.98 21.96 13.59
CA GLU A 611 4.09 22.92 13.47
C GLU A 611 4.92 22.65 12.21
N SER A 612 5.26 21.38 11.94
CA SER A 612 6.00 20.99 10.74
C SER A 612 5.22 21.33 9.46
N LEU A 613 3.91 21.12 9.47
CA LEU A 613 3.05 21.49 8.34
C LEU A 613 2.94 23.03 8.18
N GLY A 614 2.76 23.76 9.28
CA GLY A 614 2.74 25.23 9.28
C GLY A 614 4.05 25.80 8.74
N TYR A 615 5.18 25.25 9.19
CA TYR A 615 6.50 25.66 8.70
C TYR A 615 6.67 25.30 7.21
N TYR A 616 6.25 24.12 6.79
CA TYR A 616 6.28 23.74 5.37
C TYR A 616 5.44 24.71 4.51
N ASN A 617 4.26 25.11 4.97
CA ASN A 617 3.42 26.06 4.25
C ASN A 617 4.11 27.45 4.13
N LEU A 618 4.79 27.90 5.18
CA LEU A 618 5.59 29.11 5.13
C LEU A 618 6.72 29.00 4.10
N LEU A 619 7.44 27.86 4.08
CA LEU A 619 8.46 27.59 3.07
C LEU A 619 7.89 27.57 1.65
N LYS A 620 6.70 26.97 1.47
CA LYS A 620 6.01 26.93 0.19
C LYS A 620 5.73 28.32 -0.35
N GLU A 621 5.26 29.24 0.50
CA GLU A 621 5.06 30.65 0.15
C GLU A 621 6.40 31.35 -0.12
N GLN A 622 7.40 31.17 0.74
CA GLN A 622 8.70 31.80 0.61
C GLN A 622 9.42 31.41 -0.70
N PHE A 623 9.33 30.15 -1.11
CA PHE A 623 9.90 29.65 -2.37
C PHE A 623 8.95 29.74 -3.55
N LYS A 624 7.81 30.44 -3.41
CA LYS A 624 6.83 30.63 -4.47
C LYS A 624 6.46 29.32 -5.17
N ALA A 625 6.21 28.27 -4.37
CA ALA A 625 5.86 26.98 -4.90
C ALA A 625 4.40 26.97 -5.38
N GLU A 626 4.21 26.74 -6.66
CA GLU A 626 2.91 26.76 -7.34
C GLU A 626 2.71 25.46 -8.12
N ILE A 627 1.58 24.80 -7.91
CA ILE A 627 1.13 23.70 -8.75
C ILE A 627 0.14 24.25 -9.76
N LYS A 628 0.45 24.06 -11.04
CA LYS A 628 -0.34 24.61 -12.17
C LYS A 628 -1.47 23.66 -12.62
N VAL A 629 -1.45 22.43 -12.14
CA VAL A 629 -2.47 21.40 -12.44
C VAL A 629 -3.58 21.47 -11.41
N SER A 630 -4.83 21.39 -11.86
CA SER A 630 -5.99 21.39 -10.96
C SER A 630 -6.01 20.16 -10.06
N LYS A 631 -6.32 20.36 -8.79
CA LYS A 631 -6.47 19.26 -7.84
C LYS A 631 -7.70 18.43 -8.22
N PRO A 632 -7.57 17.08 -8.36
CA PRO A 632 -8.73 16.22 -8.59
C PRO A 632 -9.76 16.38 -7.48
N VAL A 633 -11.01 16.60 -7.87
CA VAL A 633 -12.12 16.64 -6.91
C VAL A 633 -12.50 15.19 -6.61
N ARG A 634 -12.41 14.79 -5.36
CA ARG A 634 -12.90 13.49 -4.93
C ARG A 634 -14.40 13.48 -5.18
N ALA A 635 -14.86 12.68 -6.15
CA ALA A 635 -16.28 12.47 -6.37
C ALA A 635 -16.87 11.90 -5.07
N THR A 636 -17.62 12.73 -4.35
CA THR A 636 -18.47 12.25 -3.26
C THR A 636 -19.46 11.25 -3.88
N ALA A 637 -19.78 10.19 -3.17
CA ALA A 637 -20.66 9.12 -3.64
C ALA A 637 -22.03 9.62 -4.17
N GLU A 638 -22.37 10.89 -3.95
CA GLU A 638 -23.55 11.57 -4.45
C GLU A 638 -23.38 12.14 -5.88
N GLN A 639 -22.15 12.34 -6.37
CA GLN A 639 -21.91 12.90 -7.72
C GLN A 639 -21.70 11.82 -8.80
N GLN A 640 -21.59 10.56 -8.46
CA GLN A 640 -21.51 9.46 -9.44
C GLN A 640 -22.87 9.09 -10.06
N SER A 641 -23.95 9.82 -9.74
CA SER A 641 -25.29 9.62 -10.31
C SER A 641 -25.72 10.68 -11.33
N SER A 642 -24.84 11.59 -11.75
CA SER A 642 -25.19 12.59 -12.80
C SER A 642 -24.42 12.25 -14.08
N PRO A 643 -25.08 11.92 -15.19
CA PRO A 643 -24.41 11.87 -16.49
C PRO A 643 -24.08 13.30 -16.94
N ASP A 644 -22.86 13.44 -17.44
CA ASP A 644 -22.30 14.62 -18.08
C ASP A 644 -23.28 15.28 -19.05
N SER A 645 -23.75 16.47 -18.71
CA SER A 645 -24.44 17.38 -19.62
C SER A 645 -23.53 18.56 -19.96
N SER A 646 -22.48 18.30 -20.73
CA SER A 646 -21.77 19.34 -21.45
C SER A 646 -22.17 19.31 -22.91
N GLY A 647 -23.37 19.80 -23.18
CA GLY A 647 -23.77 20.23 -24.49
C GLY A 647 -23.17 21.61 -24.80
N SER A 648 -22.31 21.64 -25.79
CA SER A 648 -21.77 22.84 -26.40
C SER A 648 -22.89 23.81 -26.80
N VAL A 649 -22.80 25.06 -26.35
CA VAL A 649 -23.46 26.17 -27.02
C VAL A 649 -22.39 27.06 -27.62
N THR A 650 -22.27 26.95 -28.93
CA THR A 650 -21.66 27.98 -29.79
C THR A 650 -22.62 29.17 -29.91
N GLN A 651 -22.26 30.34 -29.44
CA GLN A 651 -22.27 31.61 -30.17
C GLN A 651 -21.39 32.60 -29.45
#